data_33863ce10692f33c458f308a4d6ed35b
#
_entry.id   33863ce10692f33c458f308a4d6ed35b
#
_cell.length_a   1.000
_cell.length_b   1.000
_cell.length_c   1.000
_cell.angle_alpha   90.00
_cell.angle_beta   90.00
_cell.angle_gamma   90.00
#
_symmetry.space_group_name_H-M   'P 1'
#
loop_
_entity.id
_entity.type
_entity.pdbx_description
1 polymer ?
#
loop_
_entity_poly.entity_id
_entity_poly.type
_entity_poly.pdbx_seq_one_letter_code
_entity_poly.pdbx_strand_id
1 'polypeptide(L)'
;MINLTRHALGASRLTLFTALLILIAGVATFLSFPTQEEPSVTIRDALVSIQFPGLPSERAEELLARPTEEKLRELSQIRNIVTTIHPGSVVIQVTARDETKDLGVLWQQVRNKVAEAGAGFPPGTQGPFVDDNFGRVAVASIAVTAPGYSMSEMRGPLKRLRDQLGGLPGIGQVTLHGLQDQQLSIDFNPQRLAGLGLSPQQLFQQLQQQNVMAPGGIADIGGQITTLTVTGELLGVEQLRQVPIQLPAVDGSVQSVPLGALAQISVMAADPPQTAAVYQGQDAVVLAVSMAPGQNIHQFGAALRERLAQLEQQLPLGFTAHVVTFQADVVDQQMSKMKHVMIETVVIVMAVVMLFLGWRTGLVVGAIVPLTILGTLIAMRMLGVELQTVSIAAIILALGLLVDNGIVIAEDIERRLHAGEERRQACEDAGRTLAIPLLTSSLVIVLAFSPFFLGQTSTNEYLRSLAVVLALTLLGSWLLSITVTPLLCLYFAKPPRHKASEDSYNSRFYQGYRAVICRVLQHKVLFLIAMLVLLAAAIFELMRVPYDFLPQSDRLQFQVPITLEPGSGSRKTLQSVREISLWLGKEPQVVDSIGYVGDGGPRIVLGLNPPQPAPETAYFTVSVMAGTDIDAVIANMRRYLLKQHPELRAEPKRFSLGTTEAGVAIYRVIGPDENVLRLLAGQIENALREVPGTLDVRNDWSTRLARYTVEVDQHSARRAGVDTQAIAQALQLHFGGIQVSSLQDNQTRVPLVVREPATTNTVSPDLRGIQVYPADGSTPVPLSAIARIVAASEPSTLMRRNQERAITVVGHNPSLTATSIVEQLAPQVAALRLPPGYRIELGGEIEDSADANQALLQYLPHALIAMLLLFVWQFNSFRKLLIVVCAIPFVLIGVSVALLVTGYPFGFMATFGLLSLAGIIVNNAVLLLERIEAELHDGLPVYEAVVNAAVKRLRPIVMTKLTCILGLIPLMLFAGPLWKGMAISMMGGLALGTLVTLGLIPVLYVLLFTQRKIPHITVNTP
;
A
#
# COMPACT_ATOMS: atom_id res chain seq x y z
N MET A 1 42.38 3.47 -23.10
CA MET A 1 41.55 3.92 -21.98
C MET A 1 42.37 4.79 -21.04
N ILE A 2 41.76 5.88 -20.53
CA ILE A 2 42.36 6.76 -19.51
C ILE A 2 42.58 5.90 -18.27
N ASN A 3 43.83 5.76 -17.80
CA ASN A 3 44.12 5.03 -16.57
C ASN A 3 43.71 5.92 -15.37
N LEU A 4 42.47 5.79 -14.91
CA LEU A 4 41.89 6.56 -13.80
C LEU A 4 42.75 6.45 -12.54
N THR A 5 43.27 5.26 -12.24
CA THR A 5 44.15 5.04 -11.08
C THR A 5 45.42 5.84 -11.18
N ARG A 6 46.03 5.88 -12.37
CA ARG A 6 47.27 6.68 -12.61
C ARG A 6 47.02 8.17 -12.44
N HIS A 7 45.85 8.67 -12.91
CA HIS A 7 45.47 10.06 -12.71
C HIS A 7 45.21 10.36 -11.25
N ALA A 8 44.50 9.48 -10.53
CA ALA A 8 44.22 9.63 -9.11
C ALA A 8 45.50 9.64 -8.25
N LEU A 9 46.47 8.76 -8.57
CA LEU A 9 47.76 8.72 -7.91
C LEU A 9 48.67 9.91 -8.29
N GLY A 10 48.57 10.40 -9.55
CA GLY A 10 49.31 11.60 -9.99
C GLY A 10 48.78 12.87 -9.35
N ALA A 11 47.48 12.99 -9.12
CA ALA A 11 46.84 14.10 -8.46
C ALA A 11 46.37 13.75 -7.02
N SER A 12 47.23 13.12 -6.25
CA SER A 12 46.92 12.54 -4.93
C SER A 12 46.25 13.55 -3.95
N ARG A 13 46.70 14.81 -3.96
CA ARG A 13 46.09 15.88 -3.12
C ARG A 13 44.66 16.19 -3.54
N LEU A 14 44.38 16.23 -4.85
CA LEU A 14 43.04 16.47 -5.38
C LEU A 14 42.11 15.29 -5.04
N THR A 15 42.58 14.04 -5.20
CA THR A 15 41.82 12.84 -4.87
C THR A 15 41.44 12.78 -3.38
N LEU A 16 42.39 13.10 -2.48
CA LEU A 16 42.13 13.17 -1.04
C LEU A 16 41.19 14.33 -0.68
N PHE A 17 41.33 15.48 -1.34
CA PHE A 17 40.44 16.61 -1.14
C PHE A 17 39.02 16.28 -1.60
N THR A 18 38.87 15.61 -2.74
CA THR A 18 37.54 15.14 -3.24
C THR A 18 36.93 14.13 -2.26
N ALA A 19 37.70 13.19 -1.74
CA ALA A 19 37.22 12.24 -0.74
C ALA A 19 36.76 12.95 0.55
N LEU A 20 37.52 13.95 1.02
CA LEU A 20 37.14 14.75 2.17
C LEU A 20 35.89 15.59 1.89
N LEU A 21 35.75 16.14 0.68
CA LEU A 21 34.58 16.89 0.26
C LEU A 21 33.33 15.99 0.22
N ILE A 22 33.45 14.76 -0.31
CA ILE A 22 32.37 13.78 -0.27
C ILE A 22 31.97 13.46 1.18
N LEU A 23 32.94 13.31 2.07
CA LEU A 23 32.67 13.06 3.49
C LEU A 23 31.90 14.21 4.14
N ILE A 24 32.37 15.45 3.98
CA ILE A 24 31.72 16.64 4.58
C ILE A 24 30.34 16.88 3.96
N ALA A 25 30.25 16.92 2.62
CA ALA A 25 29.00 17.13 1.91
C ALA A 25 28.00 16.00 2.15
N GLY A 26 28.49 14.74 2.21
CA GLY A 26 27.67 13.59 2.49
C GLY A 26 27.06 13.60 3.90
N VAL A 27 27.85 13.99 4.91
CA VAL A 27 27.34 14.16 6.29
C VAL A 27 26.30 15.28 6.33
N ALA A 28 26.58 16.42 5.71
CA ALA A 28 25.64 17.53 5.63
C ALA A 28 24.33 17.12 4.92
N THR A 29 24.45 16.35 3.82
CA THR A 29 23.31 15.79 3.10
C THR A 29 22.52 14.82 3.99
N PHE A 30 23.18 13.91 4.69
CA PHE A 30 22.51 12.95 5.59
C PHE A 30 21.70 13.63 6.69
N LEU A 31 22.21 14.70 7.28
CA LEU A 31 21.52 15.47 8.33
C LEU A 31 20.32 16.26 7.81
N SER A 32 20.33 16.64 6.54
CA SER A 32 19.26 17.43 5.89
C SER A 32 18.37 16.62 4.93
N PHE A 33 18.52 15.28 4.93
CA PHE A 33 17.84 14.44 3.94
C PHE A 33 16.32 14.37 4.23
N PRO A 34 15.44 14.57 3.23
CA PRO A 34 14.02 14.31 3.40
C PRO A 34 13.79 12.81 3.60
N THR A 35 13.04 12.49 4.64
CA THR A 35 12.74 11.10 5.03
C THR A 35 11.26 10.82 4.94
N GLN A 36 10.92 9.58 4.56
CA GLN A 36 9.56 9.04 4.53
C GLN A 36 9.58 7.60 5.06
N GLU A 37 8.43 7.04 5.47
CA GLU A 37 8.34 5.64 5.89
C GLU A 37 8.47 4.71 4.69
N GLU A 38 7.59 4.90 3.71
CA GLU A 38 7.50 4.09 2.51
C GLU A 38 7.69 4.94 1.25
N PRO A 39 8.06 4.31 0.12
CA PRO A 39 8.09 4.97 -1.17
C PRO A 39 6.73 5.58 -1.54
N SER A 40 6.74 6.74 -2.16
CA SER A 40 5.54 7.34 -2.73
C SER A 40 5.08 6.48 -3.92
N VAL A 41 4.01 5.72 -3.73
CA VAL A 41 3.32 4.98 -4.80
C VAL A 41 2.15 5.83 -5.29
N THR A 42 2.04 5.95 -6.60
CA THR A 42 0.93 6.69 -7.20
C THR A 42 -0.35 5.90 -7.06
N ILE A 43 -1.34 6.44 -6.32
CA ILE A 43 -2.66 5.83 -6.21
C ILE A 43 -3.48 6.22 -7.43
N ARG A 44 -3.95 5.20 -8.13
CA ARG A 44 -4.64 5.32 -9.42
C ARG A 44 -6.13 5.05 -9.32
N ASP A 45 -6.72 5.31 -8.15
CA ASP A 45 -8.12 5.07 -7.88
C ASP A 45 -8.87 6.38 -7.65
N ALA A 46 -10.11 6.43 -8.15
CA ALA A 46 -11.09 7.45 -7.83
C ALA A 46 -12.44 6.80 -7.51
N LEU A 47 -13.23 7.42 -6.64
CA LEU A 47 -14.58 6.97 -6.32
C LEU A 47 -15.61 7.90 -6.96
N VAL A 48 -16.64 7.29 -7.54
CA VAL A 48 -17.84 8.01 -8.02
C VAL A 48 -19.02 7.54 -7.19
N SER A 49 -19.70 8.45 -6.49
CA SER A 49 -20.87 8.15 -5.67
C SER A 49 -22.13 8.81 -6.22
N ILE A 50 -23.22 8.02 -6.28
CA ILE A 50 -24.51 8.42 -6.79
C ILE A 50 -25.56 7.94 -5.79
N GLN A 51 -26.49 8.79 -5.40
CA GLN A 51 -27.53 8.42 -4.43
C GLN A 51 -28.92 8.72 -4.97
N PHE A 52 -29.83 7.79 -4.76
CA PHE A 52 -31.27 7.94 -5.01
C PHE A 52 -32.03 7.16 -3.93
N PRO A 53 -32.32 7.78 -2.78
CA PRO A 53 -32.97 7.12 -1.66
C PRO A 53 -34.29 6.45 -2.06
N GLY A 54 -34.46 5.18 -1.69
CA GLY A 54 -35.64 4.38 -2.01
C GLY A 54 -35.64 3.66 -3.37
N LEU A 55 -34.57 3.80 -4.17
CA LEU A 55 -34.44 3.06 -5.42
C LEU A 55 -33.94 1.63 -5.14
N PRO A 56 -34.65 0.57 -5.59
CA PRO A 56 -34.18 -0.80 -5.44
C PRO A 56 -32.84 -1.06 -6.13
N SER A 57 -32.01 -1.97 -5.58
CA SER A 57 -30.66 -2.29 -6.09
C SER A 57 -30.65 -2.64 -7.59
N GLU A 58 -31.61 -3.43 -8.05
CA GLU A 58 -31.72 -3.83 -9.47
C GLU A 58 -32.04 -2.63 -10.40
N ARG A 59 -32.91 -1.70 -9.92
CA ARG A 59 -33.19 -0.47 -10.68
C ARG A 59 -32.04 0.53 -10.62
N ALA A 60 -31.31 0.59 -9.49
CA ALA A 60 -30.09 1.39 -9.38
C ALA A 60 -29.01 0.88 -10.32
N GLU A 61 -28.91 -0.45 -10.53
CA GLU A 61 -28.03 -1.03 -11.54
C GLU A 61 -28.38 -0.52 -12.94
N GLU A 62 -29.67 -0.59 -13.33
CA GLU A 62 -30.11 -0.22 -14.67
C GLU A 62 -30.01 1.28 -14.96
N LEU A 63 -30.48 2.11 -14.02
CA LEU A 63 -30.67 3.54 -14.25
C LEU A 63 -29.47 4.40 -13.89
N LEU A 64 -28.61 3.95 -12.96
CA LEU A 64 -27.49 4.74 -12.47
C LEU A 64 -26.13 4.08 -12.80
N ALA A 65 -25.95 2.80 -12.45
CA ALA A 65 -24.68 2.12 -12.59
C ALA A 65 -24.29 1.89 -14.04
N ARG A 66 -25.15 1.20 -14.83
CA ARG A 66 -24.83 0.85 -16.23
C ARG A 66 -24.54 2.07 -17.11
N PRO A 67 -25.36 3.15 -17.12
CA PRO A 67 -25.06 4.31 -17.94
C PRO A 67 -23.73 4.98 -17.58
N THR A 68 -23.39 4.98 -16.27
CA THR A 68 -22.11 5.54 -15.81
C THR A 68 -20.92 4.66 -16.21
N GLU A 69 -21.05 3.32 -16.05
CA GLU A 69 -20.01 2.37 -16.46
C GLU A 69 -19.73 2.45 -17.98
N GLU A 70 -20.79 2.57 -18.80
CA GLU A 70 -20.68 2.70 -20.26
C GLU A 70 -19.88 3.95 -20.63
N LYS A 71 -20.18 5.10 -20.02
CA LYS A 71 -19.46 6.33 -20.24
C LYS A 71 -18.01 6.30 -19.75
N LEU A 72 -17.76 5.68 -18.63
CA LEU A 72 -16.40 5.48 -18.10
C LEU A 72 -15.57 4.57 -18.99
N ARG A 73 -16.18 3.54 -19.59
CA ARG A 73 -15.48 2.59 -20.48
C ARG A 73 -15.01 3.20 -21.80
N GLU A 74 -15.55 4.33 -22.20
CA GLU A 74 -15.05 5.11 -23.34
C GLU A 74 -13.59 5.61 -23.14
N LEU A 75 -13.13 5.68 -21.88
CA LEU A 75 -11.78 6.11 -21.53
C LEU A 75 -10.80 4.93 -21.54
N SER A 76 -9.91 4.88 -22.52
CA SER A 76 -8.95 3.78 -22.72
C SER A 76 -7.92 3.63 -21.59
N GLN A 77 -7.67 4.71 -20.81
CA GLN A 77 -6.77 4.73 -19.68
C GLN A 77 -7.33 4.03 -18.42
N ILE A 78 -8.63 3.69 -18.42
CA ILE A 78 -9.24 2.94 -17.31
C ILE A 78 -8.89 1.45 -17.45
N ARG A 79 -8.37 0.88 -16.36
CA ARG A 79 -8.06 -0.55 -16.24
C ARG A 79 -9.28 -1.32 -15.76
N ASN A 80 -9.81 -0.95 -14.59
CA ASN A 80 -10.92 -1.63 -13.93
C ASN A 80 -11.99 -0.63 -13.50
N ILE A 81 -13.23 -1.07 -13.55
CA ILE A 81 -14.40 -0.41 -12.99
C ILE A 81 -15.07 -1.44 -12.07
N VAL A 82 -15.12 -1.12 -10.77
CA VAL A 82 -15.77 -1.97 -9.76
C VAL A 82 -16.94 -1.17 -9.18
N THR A 83 -18.15 -1.67 -9.37
CA THR A 83 -19.37 -0.98 -8.95
C THR A 83 -20.03 -1.75 -7.82
N THR A 84 -20.26 -1.09 -6.70
CA THR A 84 -21.01 -1.57 -5.56
C THR A 84 -22.35 -0.86 -5.53
N ILE A 85 -23.43 -1.62 -5.51
CA ILE A 85 -24.78 -1.11 -5.55
C ILE A 85 -25.52 -1.59 -4.30
N HIS A 86 -25.98 -0.63 -3.51
CA HIS A 86 -26.88 -0.84 -2.37
C HIS A 86 -28.27 -0.25 -2.69
N PRO A 87 -29.32 -0.60 -1.97
CA PRO A 87 -30.60 0.08 -2.10
C PRO A 87 -30.46 1.60 -1.94
N GLY A 88 -30.72 2.34 -2.99
CA GLY A 88 -30.62 3.79 -3.01
C GLY A 88 -29.21 4.40 -3.14
N SER A 89 -28.16 3.59 -3.34
CA SER A 89 -26.79 4.10 -3.48
C SER A 89 -25.96 3.29 -4.46
N VAL A 90 -25.15 3.96 -5.27
CA VAL A 90 -24.18 3.37 -6.18
C VAL A 90 -22.82 3.99 -5.93
N VAL A 91 -21.80 3.16 -5.70
CA VAL A 91 -20.41 3.58 -5.57
C VAL A 91 -19.58 2.87 -6.63
N ILE A 92 -18.89 3.63 -7.45
CA ILE A 92 -18.06 3.12 -8.55
C ILE A 92 -16.60 3.46 -8.26
N GLN A 93 -15.78 2.45 -8.07
CA GLN A 93 -14.33 2.61 -7.99
C GLN A 93 -13.75 2.48 -9.40
N VAL A 94 -13.03 3.49 -9.81
CA VAL A 94 -12.39 3.57 -11.11
C VAL A 94 -10.88 3.49 -10.92
N THR A 95 -10.26 2.44 -11.46
CA THR A 95 -8.80 2.26 -11.40
C THR A 95 -8.17 2.55 -12.76
N ALA A 96 -7.24 3.49 -12.80
CA ALA A 96 -6.48 3.81 -14.00
C ALA A 96 -5.42 2.74 -14.32
N ARG A 97 -4.97 2.68 -15.59
CA ARG A 97 -3.85 1.84 -16.02
C ARG A 97 -2.54 2.35 -15.45
N ASP A 98 -1.63 1.43 -15.16
CA ASP A 98 -0.32 1.73 -14.56
C ASP A 98 0.54 2.67 -15.44
N GLU A 99 0.38 2.61 -16.77
CA GLU A 99 1.13 3.44 -17.71
C GLU A 99 0.65 4.92 -17.75
N THR A 100 -0.46 5.22 -17.09
CA THR A 100 -1.06 6.57 -17.10
C THR A 100 -0.22 7.53 -16.27
N LYS A 101 0.41 8.52 -16.95
CA LYS A 101 1.31 9.48 -16.29
C LYS A 101 0.59 10.69 -15.73
N ASP A 102 -0.45 11.18 -16.41
CA ASP A 102 -1.20 12.37 -16.02
C ASP A 102 -2.59 12.01 -15.52
N LEU A 103 -2.66 11.69 -14.23
CA LEU A 103 -3.90 11.35 -13.56
C LEU A 103 -4.84 12.56 -13.43
N GLY A 104 -4.30 13.79 -13.35
CA GLY A 104 -5.13 14.98 -13.24
C GLY A 104 -6.02 15.17 -14.47
N VAL A 105 -5.45 14.97 -15.66
CA VAL A 105 -6.20 15.00 -16.93
C VAL A 105 -7.22 13.86 -16.98
N LEU A 106 -6.82 12.64 -16.58
CA LEU A 106 -7.74 11.49 -16.56
C LEU A 106 -8.93 11.75 -15.63
N TRP A 107 -8.69 12.20 -14.41
CA TRP A 107 -9.78 12.46 -13.44
C TRP A 107 -10.69 13.58 -13.91
N GLN A 108 -10.17 14.57 -14.65
CA GLN A 108 -11.02 15.56 -15.29
C GLN A 108 -11.90 14.95 -16.39
N GLN A 109 -11.36 14.04 -17.19
CA GLN A 109 -12.16 13.31 -18.19
C GLN A 109 -13.21 12.41 -17.51
N VAL A 110 -12.87 11.76 -16.41
CA VAL A 110 -13.83 10.98 -15.59
C VAL A 110 -14.96 11.88 -15.12
N ARG A 111 -14.68 13.05 -14.54
CA ARG A 111 -15.72 14.03 -14.13
C ARG A 111 -16.62 14.41 -15.28
N ASN A 112 -16.08 14.67 -16.46
CA ASN A 112 -16.88 15.04 -17.64
C ASN A 112 -17.77 13.87 -18.09
N LYS A 113 -17.23 12.64 -18.19
CA LYS A 113 -18.00 11.46 -18.60
C LYS A 113 -19.10 11.09 -17.61
N VAL A 114 -18.82 11.20 -16.34
CA VAL A 114 -19.78 10.96 -15.27
C VAL A 114 -20.90 12.04 -15.28
N ALA A 115 -20.57 13.30 -15.57
CA ALA A 115 -21.55 14.37 -15.73
C ALA A 115 -22.43 14.15 -16.98
N GLU A 116 -21.86 13.65 -18.10
CA GLU A 116 -22.64 13.24 -19.28
C GLU A 116 -23.67 12.15 -18.93
N ALA A 117 -23.26 11.12 -18.16
CA ALA A 117 -24.17 10.08 -17.68
C ALA A 117 -25.27 10.67 -16.78
N GLY A 118 -24.88 11.58 -15.87
CA GLY A 118 -25.77 12.23 -14.92
C GLY A 118 -26.93 13.02 -15.56
N ALA A 119 -26.73 13.52 -16.77
CA ALA A 119 -27.80 14.19 -17.51
C ALA A 119 -29.01 13.30 -17.86
N GLY A 120 -28.79 11.96 -17.90
CA GLY A 120 -29.83 10.97 -18.15
C GLY A 120 -30.46 10.35 -16.89
N PHE A 121 -30.04 10.75 -15.69
CA PHE A 121 -30.53 10.17 -14.46
C PHE A 121 -31.95 10.62 -14.10
N PRO A 122 -32.73 9.81 -13.38
CA PRO A 122 -34.03 10.18 -12.91
C PRO A 122 -33.99 11.46 -12.04
N PRO A 123 -35.02 12.32 -12.14
CA PRO A 123 -35.13 13.50 -11.27
C PRO A 123 -35.13 13.10 -9.77
N GLY A 124 -34.35 13.82 -8.96
CA GLY A 124 -34.15 13.51 -7.53
C GLY A 124 -32.88 12.74 -7.22
N THR A 125 -32.10 12.35 -8.26
CA THR A 125 -30.77 11.77 -8.06
C THR A 125 -29.81 12.82 -7.47
N GLN A 126 -29.08 12.43 -6.43
CA GLN A 126 -28.02 13.23 -5.80
C GLN A 126 -26.65 12.79 -6.35
N GLY A 127 -25.85 13.73 -6.77
CA GLY A 127 -24.58 13.46 -7.48
C GLY A 127 -24.78 13.47 -9.00
N PRO A 128 -23.88 12.89 -9.76
CA PRO A 128 -22.70 12.10 -9.36
C PRO A 128 -21.58 12.93 -8.73
N PHE A 129 -20.98 12.45 -7.65
CA PHE A 129 -19.84 13.06 -6.98
C PHE A 129 -18.58 12.23 -7.27
N VAL A 130 -17.50 12.88 -7.67
CA VAL A 130 -16.22 12.23 -7.97
C VAL A 130 -15.19 12.63 -6.93
N ASP A 131 -14.68 11.66 -6.17
CA ASP A 131 -13.58 11.82 -5.24
C ASP A 131 -12.30 11.19 -5.80
N ASP A 132 -11.38 12.02 -6.28
CA ASP A 132 -10.06 11.65 -6.78
C ASP A 132 -8.96 11.80 -5.71
N ASN A 133 -9.32 12.15 -4.47
CA ASN A 133 -8.43 12.23 -3.33
C ASN A 133 -8.54 11.02 -2.39
N PHE A 134 -9.41 10.09 -2.69
CA PHE A 134 -9.65 8.87 -1.90
C PHE A 134 -8.37 8.12 -1.50
N GLY A 135 -7.35 8.19 -2.37
CA GLY A 135 -6.07 7.52 -2.14
C GLY A 135 -5.09 8.27 -1.24
N ARG A 136 -5.36 9.48 -0.80
CA ARG A 136 -4.39 10.26 -0.01
C ARG A 136 -4.22 9.69 1.39
N VAL A 137 -2.95 9.48 1.79
CA VAL A 137 -2.61 9.01 3.13
C VAL A 137 -2.56 10.19 4.10
N ALA A 138 -3.25 10.06 5.24
CA ALA A 138 -3.19 11.03 6.32
C ALA A 138 -1.88 10.86 7.12
N VAL A 139 -1.17 11.96 7.31
CA VAL A 139 0.05 12.02 8.13
C VAL A 139 -0.29 12.09 9.61
N ALA A 140 -1.43 12.67 9.94
CA ALA A 140 -1.91 12.71 11.32
C ALA A 140 -3.42 12.51 11.37
N SER A 141 -3.89 11.77 12.36
CA SER A 141 -5.28 11.63 12.75
C SER A 141 -5.46 12.16 14.18
N ILE A 142 -6.24 13.22 14.32
CA ILE A 142 -6.44 13.94 15.57
C ILE A 142 -7.89 13.82 15.97
N ALA A 143 -8.20 13.06 17.01
CA ALA A 143 -9.54 12.93 17.56
C ALA A 143 -9.82 14.09 18.52
N VAL A 144 -10.89 14.83 18.30
CA VAL A 144 -11.33 15.90 19.19
C VAL A 144 -12.61 15.45 19.88
N THR A 145 -12.55 15.42 21.21
CA THR A 145 -13.70 15.11 22.07
C THR A 145 -14.14 16.36 22.82
N ALA A 146 -15.42 16.47 23.10
CA ALA A 146 -15.99 17.57 23.87
C ALA A 146 -17.18 17.05 24.70
N PRO A 147 -16.95 16.43 25.86
CA PRO A 147 -18.01 15.90 26.71
C PRO A 147 -19.00 17.00 27.13
N GLY A 148 -20.29 16.73 26.95
CA GLY A 148 -21.36 17.68 27.28
C GLY A 148 -21.76 18.64 26.17
N TYR A 149 -21.03 18.66 25.05
CA TYR A 149 -21.40 19.43 23.85
C TYR A 149 -22.12 18.53 22.83
N SER A 150 -23.10 19.06 22.15
CA SER A 150 -23.74 18.41 21.02
C SER A 150 -22.85 18.48 19.77
N MET A 151 -23.02 17.56 18.82
CA MET A 151 -22.28 17.59 17.52
C MET A 151 -22.50 18.90 16.75
N SER A 152 -23.67 19.51 16.92
CA SER A 152 -23.99 20.82 16.33
C SER A 152 -23.11 21.94 16.90
N GLU A 153 -22.90 21.95 18.22
CA GLU A 153 -22.04 22.93 18.90
C GLU A 153 -20.54 22.70 18.59
N MET A 154 -20.11 21.47 18.43
CA MET A 154 -18.74 21.14 18.06
C MET A 154 -18.36 21.62 16.64
N ARG A 155 -19.33 21.74 15.72
CA ARG A 155 -19.08 22.01 14.29
C ARG A 155 -18.35 23.32 14.05
N GLY A 156 -18.72 24.41 14.68
CA GLY A 156 -18.11 25.73 14.50
C GLY A 156 -16.62 25.76 14.92
N PRO A 157 -16.30 25.37 16.16
CA PRO A 157 -14.92 25.28 16.62
C PRO A 157 -14.04 24.36 15.75
N LEU A 158 -14.56 23.20 15.33
CA LEU A 158 -13.81 22.24 14.53
C LEU A 158 -13.55 22.70 13.08
N LYS A 159 -14.51 23.39 12.47
CA LYS A 159 -14.28 24.02 11.15
C LYS A 159 -13.19 25.09 11.24
N ARG A 160 -13.22 25.94 12.26
CA ARG A 160 -12.15 26.94 12.49
C ARG A 160 -10.80 26.27 12.71
N LEU A 161 -10.76 25.19 13.51
CA LEU A 161 -9.53 24.40 13.71
C LEU A 161 -8.99 23.83 12.40
N ARG A 162 -9.86 23.24 11.58
CA ARG A 162 -9.52 22.74 10.24
C ARG A 162 -8.93 23.85 9.35
N ASP A 163 -9.61 24.98 9.28
CA ASP A 163 -9.23 26.10 8.41
C ASP A 163 -7.89 26.74 8.86
N GLN A 164 -7.68 26.84 10.17
CA GLN A 164 -6.43 27.34 10.76
C GLN A 164 -5.26 26.35 10.60
N LEU A 165 -5.53 25.05 10.65
CA LEU A 165 -4.54 24.01 10.29
C LEU A 165 -4.24 24.05 8.81
N GLY A 166 -5.25 24.24 7.96
CA GLY A 166 -5.10 24.34 6.50
C GLY A 166 -4.16 25.44 6.03
N GLY A 167 -3.93 26.45 6.86
CA GLY A 167 -2.95 27.52 6.60
C GLY A 167 -1.48 27.14 6.85
N LEU A 168 -1.18 25.95 7.38
CA LEU A 168 0.20 25.53 7.60
C LEU A 168 0.90 25.21 6.27
N PRO A 169 2.12 25.73 6.00
CA PRO A 169 2.88 25.40 4.82
C PRO A 169 3.15 23.89 4.72
N GLY A 170 2.97 23.31 3.52
CA GLY A 170 3.18 21.88 3.30
C GLY A 170 1.95 20.99 3.56
N ILE A 171 0.82 21.55 3.99
CA ILE A 171 -0.44 20.79 4.05
C ILE A 171 -0.95 20.50 2.64
N GLY A 172 -1.38 19.24 2.43
CA GLY A 172 -2.11 18.83 1.24
C GLY A 172 -3.62 19.05 1.40
N GLN A 173 -4.18 18.52 2.48
CA GLN A 173 -5.62 18.61 2.78
C GLN A 173 -5.86 18.34 4.27
N VAL A 174 -6.92 18.92 4.83
CA VAL A 174 -7.47 18.57 6.16
C VAL A 174 -8.93 18.16 5.98
N THR A 175 -9.25 16.89 6.30
CA THR A 175 -10.60 16.34 6.24
C THR A 175 -11.15 16.13 7.65
N LEU A 176 -12.48 16.19 7.77
CA LEU A 176 -13.20 15.94 9.01
C LEU A 176 -14.00 14.64 8.86
N HIS A 177 -13.78 13.67 9.74
CA HIS A 177 -14.49 12.40 9.79
C HIS A 177 -15.33 12.34 11.06
N GLY A 178 -16.55 11.78 10.95
CA GLY A 178 -17.48 11.65 12.05
C GLY A 178 -18.23 12.94 12.41
N LEU A 179 -18.00 14.04 11.69
CA LEU A 179 -18.76 15.27 11.88
C LEU A 179 -20.12 15.13 11.18
N GLN A 180 -21.18 15.06 11.96
CA GLN A 180 -22.53 14.95 11.43
C GLN A 180 -22.97 16.26 10.79
N ASP A 181 -23.73 16.17 9.70
CA ASP A 181 -24.33 17.32 9.07
C ASP A 181 -25.41 17.94 9.96
N GLN A 182 -25.46 19.26 9.96
CA GLN A 182 -26.44 20.03 10.69
C GLN A 182 -27.68 20.20 9.82
N GLN A 183 -28.87 20.04 10.42
CA GLN A 183 -30.15 20.34 9.78
C GLN A 183 -31.04 21.15 10.68
N LEU A 184 -31.89 21.92 10.07
CA LEU A 184 -33.00 22.63 10.73
C LEU A 184 -34.24 21.78 10.58
N SER A 185 -34.72 21.21 11.68
CA SER A 185 -35.95 20.41 11.72
C SER A 185 -37.15 21.29 12.03
N ILE A 186 -38.17 21.14 11.19
CA ILE A 186 -39.51 21.70 11.41
C ILE A 186 -40.44 20.52 11.66
N ASP A 187 -40.69 20.26 12.94
CA ASP A 187 -41.54 19.16 13.36
C ASP A 187 -42.98 19.68 13.52
N PHE A 188 -43.89 19.19 12.71
CA PHE A 188 -45.29 19.61 12.73
C PHE A 188 -46.23 18.42 12.88
N ASN A 189 -47.43 18.68 13.48
CA ASN A 189 -48.47 17.67 13.57
C ASN A 189 -49.41 17.79 12.37
N PRO A 190 -49.46 16.75 11.46
CA PRO A 190 -50.25 16.79 10.24
C PRO A 190 -51.76 16.93 10.53
N GLN A 191 -52.24 16.31 11.60
CA GLN A 191 -53.66 16.40 12.00
C GLN A 191 -54.03 17.81 12.40
N ARG A 192 -53.14 18.54 13.08
CA ARG A 192 -53.34 19.93 13.45
C ARG A 192 -53.37 20.85 12.23
N LEU A 193 -52.45 20.59 11.24
CA LEU A 193 -52.47 21.34 9.98
C LEU A 193 -53.75 21.09 9.17
N ALA A 194 -54.18 19.84 9.07
CA ALA A 194 -55.42 19.48 8.38
C ALA A 194 -56.63 20.14 9.06
N GLY A 195 -56.66 20.20 10.41
CA GLY A 195 -57.70 20.91 11.16
C GLY A 195 -57.76 22.45 10.90
N LEU A 196 -56.64 23.03 10.43
CA LEU A 196 -56.53 24.42 9.99
C LEU A 196 -56.77 24.60 8.48
N GLY A 197 -57.12 23.55 7.75
CA GLY A 197 -57.30 23.57 6.30
C GLY A 197 -56.02 23.72 5.47
N LEU A 198 -54.86 23.51 6.09
CA LEU A 198 -53.54 23.63 5.42
C LEU A 198 -52.93 22.24 5.13
N SER A 199 -52.65 21.97 3.86
CA SER A 199 -51.91 20.76 3.51
C SER A 199 -50.41 20.94 3.72
N PRO A 200 -49.66 19.82 3.97
CA PRO A 200 -48.18 19.89 4.03
C PRO A 200 -47.55 20.46 2.76
N GLN A 201 -48.10 20.19 1.60
CA GLN A 201 -47.59 20.73 0.33
C GLN A 201 -47.77 22.25 0.22
N GLN A 202 -48.90 22.79 0.67
CA GLN A 202 -49.08 24.24 0.72
C GLN A 202 -48.09 24.90 1.70
N LEU A 203 -47.83 24.26 2.84
CA LEU A 203 -46.79 24.72 3.77
C LEU A 203 -45.39 24.72 3.10
N PHE A 204 -45.04 23.64 2.37
CA PHE A 204 -43.75 23.58 1.65
C PHE A 204 -43.64 24.68 0.61
N GLN A 205 -44.67 24.88 -0.21
CA GLN A 205 -44.69 25.96 -1.21
C GLN A 205 -44.52 27.35 -0.60
N GLN A 206 -45.20 27.62 0.49
CA GLN A 206 -45.09 28.91 1.19
C GLN A 206 -43.65 29.11 1.74
N LEU A 207 -43.05 28.08 2.35
CA LEU A 207 -41.67 28.14 2.84
C LEU A 207 -40.67 28.33 1.71
N GLN A 208 -40.84 27.65 0.58
CA GLN A 208 -40.00 27.82 -0.60
C GLN A 208 -40.10 29.22 -1.21
N GLN A 209 -41.31 29.77 -1.30
CA GLN A 209 -41.55 31.11 -1.86
C GLN A 209 -40.99 32.24 -0.99
N GLN A 210 -40.95 32.05 0.32
CA GLN A 210 -40.47 33.06 1.27
C GLN A 210 -38.96 33.04 1.50
N ASN A 211 -38.31 31.90 1.25
CA ASN A 211 -36.84 31.76 1.39
C ASN A 211 -36.17 31.74 0.02
N VAL A 212 -36.26 32.83 -0.71
CA VAL A 212 -35.71 32.97 -2.05
C VAL A 212 -34.76 34.14 -2.11
N MET A 213 -33.53 33.88 -2.56
CA MET A 213 -32.58 34.90 -2.97
C MET A 213 -32.80 35.19 -4.48
N ALA A 214 -33.44 36.31 -4.77
CA ALA A 214 -33.73 36.73 -6.13
C ALA A 214 -32.88 37.96 -6.51
N PRO A 215 -32.25 38.00 -7.68
CA PRO A 215 -31.49 39.16 -8.12
C PRO A 215 -32.47 40.33 -8.45
N GLY A 216 -32.35 41.44 -7.75
CA GLY A 216 -33.13 42.66 -8.03
C GLY A 216 -32.64 43.41 -9.24
N GLY A 217 -31.41 43.11 -9.72
CA GLY A 217 -30.79 43.76 -10.89
C GLY A 217 -29.97 45.02 -10.56
N ILE A 218 -29.54 45.66 -11.62
CA ILE A 218 -28.73 46.89 -11.57
C ILE A 218 -29.52 47.99 -12.29
N ALA A 219 -29.72 49.16 -11.68
CA ALA A 219 -30.37 50.32 -12.28
C ALA A 219 -29.38 51.45 -12.38
N ASP A 220 -29.45 52.21 -13.49
CA ASP A 220 -28.78 53.51 -13.60
C ASP A 220 -29.77 54.60 -13.11
N ILE A 221 -29.51 55.13 -11.94
CA ILE A 221 -30.35 56.16 -11.34
C ILE A 221 -29.55 57.45 -11.24
N GLY A 222 -29.90 58.40 -12.08
CA GLY A 222 -29.23 59.71 -12.10
C GLY A 222 -27.76 59.69 -12.55
N GLY A 223 -27.36 58.70 -13.39
CA GLY A 223 -25.99 58.54 -13.86
C GLY A 223 -25.11 57.75 -12.90
N GLN A 224 -25.70 57.11 -11.86
CA GLN A 224 -24.99 56.22 -10.94
C GLN A 224 -25.54 54.79 -11.03
N ILE A 225 -24.66 53.82 -11.14
CA ILE A 225 -25.02 52.41 -11.10
C ILE A 225 -25.38 52.05 -9.68
N THR A 226 -26.64 51.67 -9.48
CA THR A 226 -27.21 51.29 -8.17
C THR A 226 -27.63 49.83 -8.23
N THR A 227 -27.17 49.02 -7.28
CA THR A 227 -27.60 47.61 -7.13
C THR A 227 -28.93 47.55 -6.34
N LEU A 228 -29.93 46.92 -6.95
CA LEU A 228 -31.19 46.65 -6.28
C LEU A 228 -31.15 45.27 -5.67
N THR A 229 -31.35 45.17 -4.37
CA THR A 229 -31.36 43.92 -3.62
C THR A 229 -32.73 43.61 -3.04
N VAL A 230 -33.26 42.43 -3.29
CA VAL A 230 -34.48 41.94 -2.70
C VAL A 230 -34.13 41.10 -1.46
N THR A 231 -34.61 41.50 -0.32
CA THR A 231 -34.40 40.75 0.92
C THR A 231 -35.54 39.72 1.08
N GLY A 232 -35.25 38.47 0.79
CA GLY A 232 -36.17 37.33 0.95
C GLY A 232 -35.47 36.11 1.56
N GLU A 233 -34.19 36.26 1.92
CA GLU A 233 -33.43 35.21 2.54
C GLU A 233 -33.62 35.19 4.06
N LEU A 234 -33.82 33.97 4.61
CA LEU A 234 -33.90 33.79 6.06
C LEU A 234 -32.47 33.61 6.60
N LEU A 235 -32.06 34.47 7.53
CA LEU A 235 -30.72 34.53 8.09
C LEU A 235 -30.58 33.85 9.47
N GLY A 236 -31.63 33.21 9.98
CA GLY A 236 -31.56 32.57 11.29
C GLY A 236 -32.89 31.90 11.73
N VAL A 237 -32.78 31.06 12.76
CA VAL A 237 -33.91 30.27 13.31
C VAL A 237 -35.03 31.16 13.82
N GLU A 238 -34.66 32.29 14.41
CA GLU A 238 -35.68 33.22 14.98
C GLU A 238 -36.53 33.89 13.88
N GLN A 239 -35.91 34.26 12.75
CA GLN A 239 -36.66 34.74 11.59
C GLN A 239 -37.56 33.66 11.01
N LEU A 240 -37.07 32.43 10.97
CA LEU A 240 -37.86 31.28 10.50
C LEU A 240 -39.11 31.06 11.41
N ARG A 241 -39.00 31.22 12.73
CA ARG A 241 -40.15 31.12 13.66
C ARG A 241 -41.24 32.18 13.40
N GLN A 242 -40.81 33.35 12.94
CA GLN A 242 -41.69 34.47 12.67
C GLN A 242 -42.25 34.49 11.25
N VAL A 243 -41.87 33.56 10.39
CA VAL A 243 -42.36 33.46 9.00
C VAL A 243 -43.88 33.35 9.02
N PRO A 244 -44.59 34.28 8.34
CA PRO A 244 -46.05 34.27 8.31
C PRO A 244 -46.55 33.20 7.34
N ILE A 245 -47.28 32.20 7.86
CA ILE A 245 -47.97 31.17 7.10
C ILE A 245 -49.42 31.56 6.89
N GLN A 246 -49.85 31.56 5.62
CA GLN A 246 -51.23 31.89 5.26
C GLN A 246 -52.13 30.68 5.41
N LEU A 247 -53.18 30.82 6.22
CA LEU A 247 -54.23 29.83 6.41
C LEU A 247 -55.45 30.21 5.56
N PRO A 248 -56.04 29.23 4.84
CA PRO A 248 -57.29 29.49 4.16
C PRO A 248 -58.43 29.63 5.17
N ALA A 249 -59.11 30.78 5.22
CA ALA A 249 -60.25 30.99 6.08
C ALA A 249 -61.58 30.65 5.36
N VAL A 250 -62.56 30.16 6.10
CA VAL A 250 -63.84 29.73 5.57
C VAL A 250 -64.61 30.85 4.87
N ASP A 251 -64.36 32.12 5.26
CA ASP A 251 -64.94 33.29 4.67
C ASP A 251 -64.21 33.91 3.51
N GLY A 252 -63.12 33.23 3.01
CA GLY A 252 -62.24 33.74 1.96
C GLY A 252 -61.24 34.82 2.41
N SER A 253 -61.18 35.14 3.71
CA SER A 253 -60.11 35.98 4.27
C SER A 253 -58.84 35.19 4.45
N VAL A 254 -57.67 35.86 4.34
CA VAL A 254 -56.37 35.21 4.58
C VAL A 254 -55.93 35.53 6.00
N GLN A 255 -55.87 34.51 6.86
CA GLN A 255 -55.37 34.64 8.20
C GLN A 255 -53.87 34.24 8.18
N SER A 256 -53.00 35.09 8.76
CA SER A 256 -51.57 34.82 8.86
C SER A 256 -51.19 34.38 10.26
N VAL A 257 -50.50 33.27 10.40
CA VAL A 257 -50.01 32.73 11.68
C VAL A 257 -48.51 32.48 11.59
N PRO A 258 -47.69 32.87 12.59
CA PRO A 258 -46.25 32.60 12.55
C PRO A 258 -45.97 31.10 12.59
N LEU A 259 -44.98 30.64 11.82
CA LEU A 259 -44.58 29.21 11.69
C LEU A 259 -44.27 28.57 13.05
N GLY A 260 -43.66 29.31 14.00
CA GLY A 260 -43.38 28.83 15.36
C GLY A 260 -44.60 28.47 16.20
N ALA A 261 -45.84 28.97 15.81
CA ALA A 261 -47.06 28.54 16.41
C ALA A 261 -47.65 27.24 15.83
N LEU A 262 -47.21 26.85 14.61
CA LEU A 262 -47.71 25.68 13.90
C LEU A 262 -46.76 24.47 14.03
N ALA A 263 -45.46 24.73 14.22
CA ALA A 263 -44.41 23.71 14.23
C ALA A 263 -43.34 23.99 15.28
N GLN A 264 -42.70 22.94 15.76
CA GLN A 264 -41.53 23.05 16.61
C GLN A 264 -40.30 23.13 15.70
N ILE A 265 -39.48 24.18 15.91
CA ILE A 265 -38.26 24.42 15.09
C ILE A 265 -37.07 24.20 15.98
N SER A 266 -36.17 23.29 15.55
CA SER A 266 -34.93 22.94 16.26
C SER A 266 -33.76 22.77 15.31
N VAL A 267 -32.57 23.19 15.77
CA VAL A 267 -31.32 22.90 15.11
C VAL A 267 -30.78 21.58 15.65
N MET A 268 -30.54 20.63 14.82
CA MET A 268 -30.06 19.31 15.24
C MET A 268 -29.06 18.75 14.25
N ALA A 269 -28.28 17.76 14.69
CA ALA A 269 -27.52 16.94 13.79
C ALA A 269 -28.45 16.06 12.94
N ALA A 270 -28.06 15.73 11.73
CA ALA A 270 -28.81 14.80 10.88
C ALA A 270 -29.05 13.47 11.61
N ASP A 271 -30.29 12.99 11.61
CA ASP A 271 -30.73 11.82 12.32
C ASP A 271 -31.58 10.92 11.41
N PRO A 272 -31.15 9.66 11.15
CA PRO A 272 -29.98 8.96 11.70
C PRO A 272 -28.63 9.55 11.24
N PRO A 273 -27.57 9.43 12.06
CA PRO A 273 -26.24 9.92 11.69
C PRO A 273 -25.72 9.18 10.48
N GLN A 274 -25.27 9.89 9.44
CA GLN A 274 -24.65 9.24 8.27
C GLN A 274 -23.26 8.74 8.59
N THR A 275 -22.47 9.56 9.31
CA THR A 275 -21.12 9.21 9.77
C THR A 275 -20.99 9.57 11.25
N ALA A 276 -20.18 8.81 12.00
CA ALA A 276 -19.82 9.13 13.37
C ALA A 276 -18.42 8.61 13.68
N ALA A 277 -17.76 9.19 14.69
CA ALA A 277 -16.52 8.66 15.23
C ALA A 277 -16.59 8.56 16.75
N VAL A 278 -15.94 7.54 17.31
CA VAL A 278 -15.93 7.26 18.74
C VAL A 278 -14.49 7.05 19.20
N TYR A 279 -14.06 7.82 20.17
CA TYR A 279 -12.75 7.72 20.79
C TYR A 279 -12.92 7.35 22.28
N GLN A 280 -12.37 6.21 22.71
CA GLN A 280 -12.45 5.71 24.09
C GLN A 280 -13.89 5.75 24.68
N GLY A 281 -14.88 5.37 23.85
CA GLY A 281 -16.30 5.35 24.24
C GLY A 281 -17.04 6.69 24.19
N GLN A 282 -16.35 7.78 23.87
CA GLN A 282 -16.93 9.12 23.71
C GLN A 282 -17.08 9.49 22.24
N ASP A 283 -18.12 10.27 21.94
CA ASP A 283 -18.30 10.82 20.60
C ASP A 283 -17.15 11.78 20.28
N ALA A 284 -16.58 11.63 19.10
CA ALA A 284 -15.43 12.40 18.65
C ALA A 284 -15.59 12.83 17.19
N VAL A 285 -14.84 13.84 16.81
CA VAL A 285 -14.63 14.19 15.40
C VAL A 285 -13.15 14.11 15.10
N VAL A 286 -12.79 13.45 14.00
CA VAL A 286 -11.41 13.24 13.63
C VAL A 286 -10.99 14.21 12.53
N LEU A 287 -9.92 14.97 12.79
CA LEU A 287 -9.23 15.74 11.77
C LEU A 287 -8.12 14.87 11.18
N ALA A 288 -8.24 14.54 9.92
CA ALA A 288 -7.20 13.85 9.18
C ALA A 288 -6.41 14.85 8.33
N VAL A 289 -5.11 14.95 8.60
CA VAL A 289 -4.20 15.88 7.95
C VAL A 289 -3.33 15.13 6.97
N SER A 290 -3.37 15.47 5.69
CA SER A 290 -2.46 14.97 4.66
C SER A 290 -1.39 15.99 4.31
N MET A 291 -0.23 15.53 3.90
CA MET A 291 0.92 16.35 3.51
C MET A 291 0.96 16.53 1.98
N ALA A 292 1.42 17.67 1.54
CA ALA A 292 1.69 17.90 0.12
C ALA A 292 2.90 17.06 -0.36
N PRO A 293 2.91 16.59 -1.62
CA PRO A 293 4.03 15.82 -2.16
C PRO A 293 5.37 16.54 -2.05
N GLY A 294 6.46 15.79 -1.80
CA GLY A 294 7.82 16.33 -1.76
C GLY A 294 8.21 17.10 -0.49
N GLN A 295 7.38 17.09 0.54
CA GLN A 295 7.70 17.70 1.83
C GLN A 295 8.47 16.75 2.75
N ASN A 296 9.24 17.31 3.69
CA ASN A 296 9.92 16.52 4.72
C ASN A 296 8.99 16.27 5.90
N ILE A 297 8.70 14.99 6.18
CA ILE A 297 7.73 14.58 7.21
C ILE A 297 8.15 14.99 8.63
N HIS A 298 9.44 15.05 8.95
CA HIS A 298 9.91 15.46 10.28
C HIS A 298 9.70 16.94 10.50
N GLN A 299 10.06 17.78 9.49
CA GLN A 299 9.88 19.23 9.57
C GLN A 299 8.38 19.56 9.59
N PHE A 300 7.61 18.92 8.73
CA PHE A 300 6.17 19.08 8.69
C PHE A 300 5.51 18.61 10.00
N GLY A 301 5.90 17.45 10.53
CA GLY A 301 5.39 16.90 11.79
C GLY A 301 5.71 17.81 12.98
N ALA A 302 6.94 18.34 13.07
CA ALA A 302 7.29 19.29 14.12
C ALA A 302 6.45 20.58 14.05
N ALA A 303 6.31 21.16 12.86
CA ALA A 303 5.49 22.33 12.62
C ALA A 303 3.99 22.08 12.90
N LEU A 304 3.47 20.90 12.51
CA LEU A 304 2.09 20.50 12.80
C LEU A 304 1.85 20.35 14.30
N ARG A 305 2.78 19.74 15.05
CA ARG A 305 2.68 19.55 16.49
C ARG A 305 2.70 20.90 17.25
N GLU A 306 3.61 21.78 16.86
CA GLU A 306 3.66 23.14 17.41
C GLU A 306 2.38 23.92 17.12
N ARG A 307 1.91 23.87 15.88
CA ARG A 307 0.67 24.52 15.46
C ARG A 307 -0.55 23.96 16.21
N LEU A 308 -0.64 22.65 16.35
CA LEU A 308 -1.71 22.00 17.09
C LEU A 308 -1.74 22.44 18.55
N ALA A 309 -0.58 22.48 19.23
CA ALA A 309 -0.47 22.93 20.61
C ALA A 309 -0.90 24.40 20.80
N GLN A 310 -0.60 25.27 19.82
CA GLN A 310 -1.07 26.67 19.82
C GLN A 310 -2.61 26.75 19.63
N LEU A 311 -3.16 25.92 18.75
CA LEU A 311 -4.59 25.93 18.44
C LEU A 311 -5.42 25.27 19.53
N GLU A 312 -4.90 24.29 20.24
CA GLU A 312 -5.56 23.63 21.36
C GLU A 312 -5.87 24.63 22.48
N GLN A 313 -4.98 25.59 22.74
CA GLN A 313 -5.22 26.68 23.70
C GLN A 313 -6.36 27.63 23.30
N GLN A 314 -6.75 27.64 22.02
CA GLN A 314 -7.83 28.48 21.50
C GLN A 314 -9.17 27.73 21.42
N LEU A 315 -9.18 26.42 21.71
CA LEU A 315 -10.41 25.64 21.75
C LEU A 315 -11.26 26.04 22.97
N PRO A 316 -12.59 25.96 22.86
CA PRO A 316 -13.47 26.19 24.01
C PRO A 316 -13.17 25.23 25.16
N LEU A 317 -13.49 25.67 26.39
CA LEU A 317 -13.36 24.81 27.56
C LEU A 317 -14.12 23.50 27.39
N GLY A 318 -13.49 22.38 27.73
CA GLY A 318 -14.05 21.05 27.57
C GLY A 318 -13.72 20.35 26.25
N PHE A 319 -13.11 21.05 25.28
CA PHE A 319 -12.57 20.42 24.09
C PHE A 319 -11.16 19.89 24.37
N THR A 320 -10.92 18.65 23.99
CA THR A 320 -9.58 18.02 24.07
C THR A 320 -9.21 17.40 22.72
N ALA A 321 -7.97 17.62 22.30
CA ALA A 321 -7.43 17.07 21.06
C ALA A 321 -6.47 15.92 21.39
N HIS A 322 -6.74 14.74 20.85
CA HIS A 322 -5.94 13.52 21.02
C HIS A 322 -5.32 13.11 19.71
N VAL A 323 -4.00 13.00 19.66
CA VAL A 323 -3.28 12.53 18.47
C VAL A 323 -3.29 11.01 18.46
N VAL A 324 -4.16 10.39 17.66
CA VAL A 324 -4.33 8.93 17.58
C VAL A 324 -3.27 8.29 16.69
N THR A 325 -2.99 8.89 15.56
CA THR A 325 -1.94 8.45 14.65
C THR A 325 -1.11 9.65 14.22
N PHE A 326 0.21 9.52 14.33
CA PHE A 326 1.15 10.55 13.90
C PHE A 326 2.28 9.90 13.11
N GLN A 327 2.21 10.06 11.80
CA GLN A 327 3.13 9.37 10.88
C GLN A 327 4.60 9.77 11.10
N ALA A 328 4.85 11.01 11.54
CA ALA A 328 6.22 11.44 11.83
C ALA A 328 6.87 10.59 12.94
N ASP A 329 6.13 10.22 13.99
CA ASP A 329 6.66 9.37 15.08
C ASP A 329 6.91 7.93 14.59
N VAL A 330 6.03 7.41 13.72
CA VAL A 330 6.20 6.09 13.10
C VAL A 330 7.44 6.08 12.21
N VAL A 331 7.62 7.13 11.41
CA VAL A 331 8.81 7.30 10.56
C VAL A 331 10.07 7.41 11.42
N ASP A 332 10.03 8.16 12.51
CA ASP A 332 11.17 8.28 13.44
C ASP A 332 11.57 6.93 14.03
N GLN A 333 10.61 6.13 14.47
CA GLN A 333 10.86 4.79 14.99
C GLN A 333 11.47 3.86 13.93
N GLN A 334 10.87 3.80 12.74
CA GLN A 334 11.35 2.96 11.65
C GLN A 334 12.73 3.41 11.14
N MET A 335 12.92 4.71 10.96
CA MET A 335 14.22 5.27 10.54
C MET A 335 15.31 5.04 11.60
N SER A 336 14.99 5.18 12.88
CA SER A 336 15.92 4.88 13.97
C SER A 336 16.33 3.40 13.97
N LYS A 337 15.36 2.50 13.85
CA LYS A 337 15.55 1.05 13.71
C LYS A 337 16.46 0.72 12.52
N MET A 338 16.16 1.26 11.34
CA MET A 338 16.94 1.03 10.12
C MET A 338 18.36 1.63 10.20
N LYS A 339 18.53 2.80 10.83
CA LYS A 339 19.85 3.41 11.09
C LYS A 339 20.69 2.53 12.00
N HIS A 340 20.11 1.96 13.06
CA HIS A 340 20.82 1.00 13.93
C HIS A 340 21.29 -0.22 13.16
N VAL A 341 20.40 -0.85 12.38
CA VAL A 341 20.73 -2.00 11.51
C VAL A 341 21.86 -1.66 10.55
N MET A 342 21.83 -0.47 9.95
CA MET A 342 22.88 -0.01 9.04
C MET A 342 24.24 0.16 9.77
N ILE A 343 24.25 0.78 10.96
CA ILE A 343 25.47 0.95 11.76
C ILE A 343 26.02 -0.40 12.21
N GLU A 344 25.18 -1.30 12.71
CA GLU A 344 25.58 -2.66 13.08
C GLU A 344 26.20 -3.41 11.90
N THR A 345 25.57 -3.32 10.72
CA THR A 345 26.11 -3.93 9.49
C THR A 345 27.48 -3.36 9.14
N VAL A 346 27.67 -2.04 9.18
CA VAL A 346 28.96 -1.39 8.91
C VAL A 346 30.01 -1.87 9.90
N VAL A 347 29.69 -1.94 11.19
CA VAL A 347 30.62 -2.40 12.25
C VAL A 347 31.01 -3.87 12.03
N ILE A 348 30.04 -4.74 11.75
CA ILE A 348 30.27 -6.17 11.49
C ILE A 348 31.19 -6.33 10.24
N VAL A 349 30.83 -5.66 9.14
CA VAL A 349 31.58 -5.72 7.88
C VAL A 349 33.02 -5.22 8.11
N MET A 350 33.22 -4.09 8.80
CA MET A 350 34.56 -3.59 9.14
C MET A 350 35.35 -4.58 10.00
N ALA A 351 34.70 -5.14 11.02
CA ALA A 351 35.37 -6.11 11.91
C ALA A 351 35.83 -7.36 11.13
N VAL A 352 34.99 -7.90 10.26
CA VAL A 352 35.31 -9.05 9.42
C VAL A 352 36.46 -8.72 8.47
N VAL A 353 36.41 -7.59 7.78
CA VAL A 353 37.46 -7.16 6.86
C VAL A 353 38.79 -6.96 7.59
N MET A 354 38.80 -6.34 8.79
CA MET A 354 40.00 -6.19 9.60
C MET A 354 40.57 -7.53 10.09
N LEU A 355 39.71 -8.49 10.41
CA LEU A 355 40.10 -9.82 10.84
C LEU A 355 40.86 -10.58 9.72
N PHE A 356 40.40 -10.49 8.48
CA PHE A 356 40.97 -11.24 7.36
C PHE A 356 42.15 -10.54 6.67
N LEU A 357 42.09 -9.21 6.47
CA LEU A 357 43.11 -8.43 5.79
C LEU A 357 44.16 -7.81 6.75
N GLY A 358 43.91 -7.98 8.07
CA GLY A 358 44.70 -7.29 9.08
C GLY A 358 44.29 -5.83 9.24
N TRP A 359 44.68 -5.22 10.38
CA TRP A 359 44.12 -3.93 10.78
C TRP A 359 44.47 -2.75 9.84
N ARG A 360 45.58 -2.76 9.10
CA ARG A 360 45.99 -1.66 8.22
C ARG A 360 45.28 -1.69 6.88
N THR A 361 45.37 -2.80 6.19
CA THR A 361 44.67 -3.01 4.90
C THR A 361 43.15 -3.05 5.11
N GLY A 362 42.70 -3.66 6.23
CA GLY A 362 41.32 -3.66 6.65
C GLY A 362 40.75 -2.26 6.90
N LEU A 363 41.55 -1.36 7.53
CA LEU A 363 41.13 0.03 7.72
C LEU A 363 41.01 0.80 6.39
N VAL A 364 41.91 0.56 5.44
CA VAL A 364 41.85 1.17 4.10
C VAL A 364 40.57 0.78 3.38
N VAL A 365 40.29 -0.52 3.33
CA VAL A 365 39.06 -1.03 2.69
C VAL A 365 37.84 -0.56 3.47
N GLY A 366 37.89 -0.62 4.80
CA GLY A 366 36.82 -0.18 5.68
C GLY A 366 36.46 1.31 5.56
N ALA A 367 37.45 2.18 5.28
CA ALA A 367 37.23 3.61 5.08
C ALA A 367 36.44 3.94 3.81
N ILE A 368 36.46 3.05 2.80
CA ILE A 368 35.71 3.22 1.55
C ILE A 368 34.23 3.04 1.76
N VAL A 369 33.84 2.19 2.70
CA VAL A 369 32.44 1.89 3.01
C VAL A 369 31.64 3.15 3.36
N PRO A 370 31.96 3.91 4.43
CA PRO A 370 31.22 5.13 4.75
C PRO A 370 31.36 6.19 3.64
N LEU A 371 32.50 6.26 2.95
CA LEU A 371 32.67 7.21 1.86
C LEU A 371 31.73 6.90 0.68
N THR A 372 31.54 5.62 0.35
CA THR A 372 30.61 5.19 -0.68
C THR A 372 29.16 5.49 -0.29
N ILE A 373 28.77 5.20 0.96
CA ILE A 373 27.42 5.50 1.46
C ILE A 373 27.14 7.00 1.35
N LEU A 374 28.06 7.84 1.82
CA LEU A 374 27.90 9.29 1.78
C LEU A 374 27.87 9.84 0.35
N GLY A 375 28.68 9.29 -0.54
CA GLY A 375 28.63 9.60 -1.98
C GLY A 375 27.30 9.18 -2.61
N THR A 376 26.76 8.02 -2.22
CA THR A 376 25.45 7.55 -2.67
C THR A 376 24.32 8.49 -2.20
N LEU A 377 24.37 8.96 -0.96
CA LEU A 377 23.38 9.91 -0.44
C LEU A 377 23.41 11.25 -1.21
N ILE A 378 24.59 11.75 -1.55
CA ILE A 378 24.71 12.95 -2.40
C ILE A 378 24.06 12.69 -3.77
N ALA A 379 24.36 11.55 -4.40
CA ALA A 379 23.80 11.19 -5.71
C ALA A 379 22.27 10.99 -5.65
N MET A 380 21.76 10.34 -4.60
CA MET A 380 20.31 10.21 -4.35
C MET A 380 19.63 11.57 -4.27
N ARG A 381 20.22 12.52 -3.50
CA ARG A 381 19.70 13.88 -3.36
C ARG A 381 19.65 14.62 -4.70
N MET A 382 20.68 14.45 -5.53
CA MET A 382 20.75 15.07 -6.87
C MET A 382 19.70 14.48 -7.84
N LEU A 383 19.35 13.20 -7.68
CA LEU A 383 18.35 12.51 -8.50
C LEU A 383 16.93 12.57 -7.92
N GLY A 384 16.72 13.25 -6.79
CA GLY A 384 15.41 13.36 -6.16
C GLY A 384 14.91 12.05 -5.51
N VAL A 385 15.81 11.11 -5.21
CA VAL A 385 15.46 9.86 -4.50
C VAL A 385 15.45 10.13 -3.00
N GLU A 386 14.34 9.86 -2.34
CA GLU A 386 14.14 10.11 -0.91
C GLU A 386 14.78 9.03 -0.02
N LEU A 387 15.08 9.39 1.24
CA LEU A 387 15.56 8.43 2.22
C LEU A 387 14.35 7.77 2.92
N GLN A 388 14.15 6.50 2.64
CA GLN A 388 13.02 5.72 3.11
C GLN A 388 13.48 4.31 3.49
N THR A 389 12.60 3.53 4.10
CA THR A 389 12.93 2.17 4.55
C THR A 389 13.54 1.33 3.43
N VAL A 390 12.98 1.42 2.22
CA VAL A 390 13.44 0.67 1.03
C VAL A 390 14.82 1.14 0.57
N SER A 391 15.09 2.44 0.56
CA SER A 391 16.40 2.98 0.14
C SER A 391 17.51 2.67 1.16
N ILE A 392 17.19 2.69 2.47
CA ILE A 392 18.16 2.29 3.51
C ILE A 392 18.45 0.79 3.41
N ALA A 393 17.43 -0.04 3.22
CA ALA A 393 17.62 -1.47 3.01
C ALA A 393 18.48 -1.76 1.77
N ALA A 394 18.33 -0.98 0.69
CA ALA A 394 19.20 -1.06 -0.49
C ALA A 394 20.66 -0.74 -0.16
N ILE A 395 20.92 0.27 0.67
CA ILE A 395 22.25 0.60 1.15
C ILE A 395 22.83 -0.54 2.00
N ILE A 396 22.03 -1.12 2.92
CA ILE A 396 22.45 -2.24 3.76
C ILE A 396 22.78 -3.47 2.89
N LEU A 397 21.92 -3.79 1.92
CA LEU A 397 22.16 -4.84 0.96
C LEU A 397 23.47 -4.60 0.18
N ALA A 398 23.65 -3.38 -0.30
CA ALA A 398 24.84 -2.99 -1.05
C ALA A 398 26.11 -3.06 -0.19
N LEU A 399 26.04 -2.85 1.14
CA LEU A 399 27.18 -2.90 2.04
C LEU A 399 27.98 -4.21 1.92
N GLY A 400 27.29 -5.34 1.84
CA GLY A 400 27.92 -6.63 1.61
C GLY A 400 28.61 -6.74 0.25
N LEU A 401 28.09 -6.04 -0.76
CA LEU A 401 28.54 -6.09 -2.15
C LEU A 401 29.64 -5.09 -2.49
N LEU A 402 29.56 -3.89 -1.89
CA LEU A 402 30.49 -2.79 -2.22
C LEU A 402 31.91 -3.06 -1.72
N VAL A 403 32.03 -3.84 -0.64
CA VAL A 403 33.32 -4.18 -0.04
C VAL A 403 34.15 -5.08 -0.96
N ASP A 404 33.52 -5.90 -1.80
CA ASP A 404 34.15 -6.80 -2.77
C ASP A 404 35.16 -6.06 -3.66
N ASN A 405 34.78 -4.92 -4.24
CA ASN A 405 35.63 -4.13 -5.12
C ASN A 405 36.91 -3.66 -4.41
N GLY A 406 36.77 -3.13 -3.18
CA GLY A 406 37.88 -2.65 -2.38
C GLY A 406 38.82 -3.77 -1.92
N ILE A 407 38.24 -4.91 -1.50
CA ILE A 407 39.00 -6.09 -1.09
C ILE A 407 39.87 -6.61 -2.24
N VAL A 408 39.28 -6.83 -3.41
CA VAL A 408 40.01 -7.41 -4.58
C VAL A 408 41.17 -6.52 -5.02
N ILE A 409 41.00 -5.19 -5.03
CA ILE A 409 42.07 -4.24 -5.35
C ILE A 409 43.14 -4.23 -4.27
N ALA A 410 42.77 -4.17 -3.01
CA ALA A 410 43.72 -4.12 -1.90
C ALA A 410 44.54 -5.41 -1.83
N GLU A 411 43.91 -6.56 -2.03
CA GLU A 411 44.58 -7.86 -2.05
C GLU A 411 45.52 -8.01 -3.26
N ASP A 412 45.15 -7.54 -4.46
CA ASP A 412 46.02 -7.58 -5.63
C ASP A 412 47.26 -6.66 -5.43
N ILE A 413 47.06 -5.48 -4.83
CA ILE A 413 48.18 -4.59 -4.45
C ILE A 413 49.08 -5.28 -3.44
N GLU A 414 48.54 -5.91 -2.38
CA GLU A 414 49.33 -6.63 -1.39
C GLU A 414 50.12 -7.79 -2.01
N ARG A 415 49.48 -8.57 -2.89
CA ARG A 415 50.12 -9.65 -3.64
C ARG A 415 51.28 -9.16 -4.50
N ARG A 416 51.13 -8.04 -5.22
CA ARG A 416 52.17 -7.43 -6.06
C ARG A 416 53.33 -6.88 -5.20
N LEU A 417 53.03 -6.30 -4.05
CA LEU A 417 54.02 -5.88 -3.09
C LEU A 417 54.83 -7.06 -2.52
N HIS A 418 54.16 -8.22 -2.27
CA HIS A 418 54.83 -9.46 -1.87
C HIS A 418 55.71 -10.04 -3.00
N ALA A 419 55.34 -9.82 -4.26
CA ALA A 419 56.14 -10.22 -5.43
C ALA A 419 57.38 -9.30 -5.65
N GLY A 420 57.49 -8.20 -4.88
CA GLY A 420 58.62 -7.26 -4.94
C GLY A 420 58.43 -6.09 -5.91
N GLU A 421 57.22 -5.87 -6.44
CA GLU A 421 56.92 -4.69 -7.26
C GLU A 421 57.06 -3.38 -6.46
N GLU A 422 57.45 -2.28 -7.12
CA GLU A 422 57.46 -0.97 -6.52
C GLU A 422 56.03 -0.53 -6.09
N ARG A 423 55.89 0.08 -4.93
CA ARG A 423 54.53 0.44 -4.36
C ARG A 423 53.65 1.19 -5.35
N ARG A 424 54.21 2.20 -6.00
CA ARG A 424 53.47 3.05 -6.91
C ARG A 424 53.01 2.27 -8.14
N GLN A 425 53.94 1.44 -8.69
CA GLN A 425 53.67 0.61 -9.83
C GLN A 425 52.63 -0.48 -9.50
N ALA A 426 52.79 -1.15 -8.36
CA ALA A 426 51.83 -2.14 -7.88
C ALA A 426 50.39 -1.56 -7.77
N CYS A 427 50.27 -0.31 -7.27
CA CYS A 427 48.98 0.40 -7.17
C CYS A 427 48.40 0.78 -8.57
N GLU A 428 49.27 1.27 -9.50
CA GLU A 428 48.84 1.67 -10.86
C GLU A 428 48.41 0.44 -11.68
N ASP A 429 49.16 -0.65 -11.59
CA ASP A 429 48.93 -1.87 -12.36
C ASP A 429 47.71 -2.67 -11.82
N ALA A 430 47.51 -2.72 -10.50
CA ALA A 430 46.30 -3.31 -9.91
C ALA A 430 45.03 -2.61 -10.40
N GLY A 431 45.00 -1.28 -10.34
CA GLY A 431 43.88 -0.51 -10.83
C GLY A 431 43.66 -0.67 -12.34
N ARG A 432 44.73 -0.68 -13.14
CA ARG A 432 44.63 -0.89 -14.60
C ARG A 432 44.04 -2.25 -14.97
N THR A 433 44.50 -3.30 -14.29
CA THR A 433 44.12 -4.68 -14.58
C THR A 433 42.70 -5.00 -14.15
N LEU A 434 42.29 -4.47 -12.98
CA LEU A 434 41.00 -4.82 -12.35
C LEU A 434 39.86 -3.86 -12.66
N ALA A 435 40.12 -2.68 -13.27
CA ALA A 435 39.08 -1.68 -13.50
C ALA A 435 37.91 -2.19 -14.35
N ILE A 436 38.20 -2.87 -15.49
CA ILE A 436 37.15 -3.37 -16.38
C ILE A 436 36.39 -4.56 -15.76
N PRO A 437 37.08 -5.59 -15.23
CA PRO A 437 36.42 -6.71 -14.58
C PRO A 437 35.45 -6.29 -13.46
N LEU A 438 35.87 -5.39 -12.58
CA LEU A 438 35.05 -4.89 -11.47
C LEU A 438 33.89 -4.02 -11.96
N LEU A 439 34.09 -3.23 -13.04
CA LEU A 439 32.98 -2.49 -13.66
C LEU A 439 31.92 -3.44 -14.24
N THR A 440 32.40 -4.43 -15.00
CA THR A 440 31.50 -5.42 -15.62
C THR A 440 30.71 -6.15 -14.55
N SER A 441 31.34 -6.57 -13.47
CA SER A 441 30.67 -7.26 -12.36
C SER A 441 29.61 -6.37 -11.69
N SER A 442 29.95 -5.10 -11.46
CA SER A 442 28.98 -4.13 -10.91
C SER A 442 27.81 -3.88 -11.86
N LEU A 443 28.08 -3.74 -13.17
CA LEU A 443 27.05 -3.56 -14.19
C LEU A 443 26.15 -4.79 -14.32
N VAL A 444 26.67 -5.99 -14.19
CA VAL A 444 25.85 -7.22 -14.20
C VAL A 444 24.83 -7.22 -13.07
N ILE A 445 25.25 -6.83 -11.87
CA ILE A 445 24.33 -6.72 -10.74
C ILE A 445 23.27 -5.65 -11.02
N VAL A 446 23.66 -4.47 -11.50
CA VAL A 446 22.74 -3.39 -11.87
C VAL A 446 21.74 -3.85 -12.94
N LEU A 447 22.21 -4.58 -13.97
CA LEU A 447 21.36 -5.13 -15.02
C LEU A 447 20.37 -6.19 -14.50
N ALA A 448 20.79 -7.00 -13.51
CA ALA A 448 19.88 -7.95 -12.86
C ALA A 448 18.70 -7.27 -12.17
N PHE A 449 18.87 -6.04 -11.68
CA PHE A 449 17.82 -5.22 -11.08
C PHE A 449 17.08 -4.30 -12.06
N SER A 450 17.50 -4.26 -13.33
CA SER A 450 16.87 -3.37 -14.32
C SER A 450 15.37 -3.63 -14.55
N PRO A 451 14.80 -4.85 -14.43
CA PRO A 451 13.36 -5.08 -14.53
C PRO A 451 12.55 -4.29 -13.52
N PHE A 452 13.06 -4.10 -12.29
CA PHE A 452 12.38 -3.29 -11.26
C PHE A 452 12.42 -1.79 -11.55
N PHE A 453 13.44 -1.33 -12.23
CA PHE A 453 13.56 0.05 -12.65
C PHE A 453 12.70 0.38 -13.89
N LEU A 454 12.59 -0.56 -14.83
CA LEU A 454 11.89 -0.38 -16.10
C LEU A 454 10.38 -0.65 -16.00
N GLY A 455 9.95 -1.49 -15.07
CA GLY A 455 8.55 -1.84 -14.85
C GLY A 455 7.73 -0.63 -14.37
N GLN A 456 6.44 -0.61 -14.71
CA GLN A 456 5.53 0.51 -14.44
C GLN A 456 4.40 0.16 -13.46
N THR A 457 4.39 -1.05 -12.90
CA THR A 457 3.37 -1.45 -11.91
C THR A 457 3.59 -0.74 -10.56
N SER A 458 2.55 -0.69 -9.73
CA SER A 458 2.63 -0.12 -8.37
C SER A 458 3.73 -0.81 -7.52
N THR A 459 3.92 -2.12 -7.68
CA THR A 459 5.00 -2.88 -7.03
C THR A 459 6.38 -2.42 -7.53
N ASN A 460 6.52 -2.15 -8.82
CA ASN A 460 7.77 -1.62 -9.38
C ASN A 460 8.05 -0.19 -8.92
N GLU A 461 7.04 0.66 -8.80
CA GLU A 461 7.19 2.00 -8.21
C GLU A 461 7.69 1.91 -6.77
N TYR A 462 7.15 0.99 -5.96
CA TYR A 462 7.58 0.73 -4.58
C TYR A 462 9.05 0.30 -4.50
N LEU A 463 9.53 -0.56 -5.41
CA LEU A 463 10.89 -1.10 -5.40
C LEU A 463 11.89 -0.33 -6.28
N ARG A 464 11.44 0.65 -7.04
CA ARG A 464 12.28 1.44 -7.94
C ARG A 464 13.44 2.12 -7.22
N SER A 465 13.17 2.68 -6.04
CA SER A 465 14.20 3.32 -5.21
C SER A 465 15.31 2.35 -4.81
N LEU A 466 14.97 1.08 -4.52
CA LEU A 466 15.96 0.05 -4.20
C LEU A 466 16.91 -0.23 -5.37
N ALA A 467 16.39 -0.40 -6.58
CA ALA A 467 17.21 -0.65 -7.76
C ALA A 467 18.14 0.54 -8.09
N VAL A 468 17.63 1.77 -7.99
CA VAL A 468 18.39 3.00 -8.23
C VAL A 468 19.50 3.17 -7.20
N VAL A 469 19.18 3.03 -5.91
CA VAL A 469 20.16 3.20 -4.81
C VAL A 469 21.24 2.15 -4.88
N LEU A 470 20.88 0.89 -5.18
CA LEU A 470 21.84 -0.19 -5.38
C LEU A 470 22.80 0.12 -6.54
N ALA A 471 22.26 0.59 -7.68
CA ALA A 471 23.07 0.98 -8.83
C ALA A 471 24.05 2.12 -8.49
N LEU A 472 23.60 3.16 -7.83
CA LEU A 472 24.42 4.30 -7.41
C LEU A 472 25.53 3.84 -6.45
N THR A 473 25.19 2.98 -5.49
CA THR A 473 26.15 2.47 -4.50
C THR A 473 27.21 1.60 -5.14
N LEU A 474 26.84 0.68 -6.03
CA LEU A 474 27.79 -0.21 -6.70
C LEU A 474 28.73 0.56 -7.65
N LEU A 475 28.20 1.48 -8.46
CA LEU A 475 29.02 2.30 -9.35
C LEU A 475 29.90 3.29 -8.58
N GLY A 476 29.40 3.88 -7.50
CA GLY A 476 30.17 4.71 -6.57
C GLY A 476 31.30 3.92 -5.92
N SER A 477 31.04 2.69 -5.44
CA SER A 477 32.03 1.77 -4.88
C SER A 477 33.11 1.43 -5.89
N TRP A 478 32.74 1.07 -7.13
CA TRP A 478 33.70 0.83 -8.20
C TRP A 478 34.63 2.03 -8.41
N LEU A 479 34.06 3.23 -8.56
CA LEU A 479 34.84 4.46 -8.79
C LEU A 479 35.83 4.74 -7.65
N LEU A 480 35.33 4.67 -6.40
CA LEU A 480 36.17 4.91 -5.22
C LEU A 480 37.22 3.83 -5.01
N SER A 481 36.89 2.57 -5.34
CA SER A 481 37.83 1.45 -5.24
C SER A 481 39.00 1.56 -6.22
N ILE A 482 38.79 2.06 -7.44
CA ILE A 482 39.88 2.23 -8.42
C ILE A 482 40.66 3.56 -8.24
N THR A 483 40.15 4.52 -7.48
CA THR A 483 40.77 5.84 -7.27
C THR A 483 41.33 6.00 -5.87
N VAL A 484 40.50 5.81 -4.84
CA VAL A 484 40.85 6.09 -3.45
C VAL A 484 41.58 4.89 -2.80
N THR A 485 41.15 3.63 -3.08
CA THR A 485 41.81 2.44 -2.47
C THR A 485 43.29 2.37 -2.80
N PRO A 486 43.73 2.46 -4.09
CA PRO A 486 45.13 2.44 -4.40
C PRO A 486 45.91 3.58 -3.75
N LEU A 487 45.33 4.76 -3.65
CA LEU A 487 45.93 5.91 -3.01
C LEU A 487 46.14 5.69 -1.50
N LEU A 488 45.15 5.19 -0.78
CA LEU A 488 45.27 4.85 0.63
C LEU A 488 46.21 3.69 0.85
N CYS A 489 46.24 2.67 -0.02
CA CYS A 489 47.24 1.60 0.04
C CYS A 489 48.67 2.11 -0.17
N LEU A 490 48.90 3.10 -1.03
CA LEU A 490 50.22 3.73 -1.23
C LEU A 490 50.79 4.31 0.06
N TYR A 491 49.92 4.92 0.89
CA TYR A 491 50.33 5.55 2.18
C TYR A 491 50.38 4.54 3.32
N PHE A 492 49.42 3.63 3.45
CA PHE A 492 49.24 2.82 4.67
C PHE A 492 49.73 1.36 4.51
N ALA A 493 49.79 0.80 3.29
CA ALA A 493 50.28 -0.57 3.10
C ALA A 493 51.82 -0.58 3.30
N LYS A 494 52.32 -1.50 4.11
CA LYS A 494 53.77 -1.71 4.31
C LYS A 494 54.20 -2.95 3.51
N PRO A 495 55.36 -2.91 2.84
CA PRO A 495 55.96 -4.11 2.31
C PRO A 495 56.25 -5.10 3.46
N PRO A 496 56.01 -6.39 3.24
CA PRO A 496 56.30 -7.41 4.23
C PRO A 496 57.78 -7.44 4.55
N ARG A 497 58.12 -7.70 5.84
CA ARG A 497 59.53 -7.78 6.30
C ARG A 497 60.31 -8.99 5.78
N HIS A 498 59.64 -10.01 5.25
CA HIS A 498 60.25 -11.17 4.62
C HIS A 498 59.65 -11.36 3.22
N LYS A 499 60.48 -11.67 2.21
CA LYS A 499 60.03 -12.17 0.89
C LYS A 499 59.15 -13.40 1.15
N ALA A 500 57.87 -13.35 0.78
CA ALA A 500 57.03 -14.50 0.87
C ALA A 500 57.61 -15.57 -0.04
N SER A 501 58.12 -16.67 0.54
CA SER A 501 58.39 -17.88 -0.17
C SER A 501 57.09 -18.38 -0.79
N GLU A 502 57.14 -19.19 -1.83
CA GLU A 502 56.00 -19.88 -2.48
C GLU A 502 55.10 -20.67 -1.48
N ASP A 503 55.49 -20.72 -0.22
CA ASP A 503 54.84 -21.43 0.87
C ASP A 503 53.53 -20.80 1.42
N SER A 504 53.17 -19.59 1.00
CA SER A 504 51.93 -18.95 1.52
C SER A 504 50.64 -19.72 1.22
N TYR A 505 50.64 -20.54 0.16
CA TYR A 505 49.50 -21.39 -0.23
C TYR A 505 49.73 -22.89 0.13
N ASN A 506 50.69 -23.18 1.01
CA ASN A 506 51.05 -24.53 1.43
C ASN A 506 50.47 -24.93 2.81
N SER A 507 49.60 -24.13 3.39
CA SER A 507 48.95 -24.49 4.67
C SER A 507 48.05 -25.73 4.48
N ARG A 508 47.82 -26.48 5.57
CA ARG A 508 46.98 -27.69 5.57
C ARG A 508 45.58 -27.42 4.98
N PHE A 509 45.09 -26.22 5.13
CA PHE A 509 43.78 -25.80 4.59
C PHE A 509 43.81 -25.74 3.04
N TYR A 510 44.78 -25.08 2.47
CA TYR A 510 44.93 -25.00 1.00
C TYR A 510 45.27 -26.34 0.34
N GLN A 511 46.13 -27.17 1.02
CA GLN A 511 46.42 -28.52 0.56
C GLN A 511 45.15 -29.39 0.60
N GLY A 512 44.33 -29.31 1.64
CA GLY A 512 43.03 -29.99 1.72
C GLY A 512 42.10 -29.61 0.57
N TYR A 513 41.92 -28.30 0.30
CA TYR A 513 41.11 -27.83 -0.81
C TYR A 513 41.69 -28.26 -2.18
N ARG A 514 43.01 -28.18 -2.37
CA ARG A 514 43.67 -28.68 -3.57
C ARG A 514 43.38 -30.14 -3.82
N ALA A 515 43.45 -30.98 -2.78
CA ALA A 515 43.09 -32.40 -2.85
C ALA A 515 41.65 -32.62 -3.25
N VAL A 516 40.73 -31.82 -2.67
CA VAL A 516 39.28 -31.88 -2.99
C VAL A 516 39.03 -31.51 -4.44
N ILE A 517 39.59 -30.37 -4.93
CA ILE A 517 39.39 -29.93 -6.31
C ILE A 517 39.98 -30.89 -7.32
N CYS A 518 41.16 -31.46 -7.03
CA CYS A 518 41.77 -32.51 -7.87
C CYS A 518 40.88 -33.75 -7.97
N ARG A 519 40.28 -34.20 -6.85
CA ARG A 519 39.36 -35.35 -6.83
C ARG A 519 38.08 -35.04 -7.61
N VAL A 520 37.52 -33.82 -7.46
CA VAL A 520 36.36 -33.37 -8.22
C VAL A 520 36.65 -33.33 -9.72
N LEU A 521 37.79 -32.83 -10.12
CA LEU A 521 38.24 -32.78 -11.53
C LEU A 521 38.51 -34.18 -12.14
N GLN A 522 38.99 -35.13 -11.33
CA GLN A 522 39.14 -36.54 -11.75
C GLN A 522 37.77 -37.17 -12.05
N HIS A 523 36.78 -36.90 -11.23
CA HIS A 523 35.43 -37.45 -11.38
C HIS A 523 34.42 -36.41 -11.90
N LYS A 524 34.84 -35.56 -12.85
CA LYS A 524 34.08 -34.37 -13.34
C LYS A 524 32.65 -34.67 -13.78
N VAL A 525 32.41 -35.81 -14.46
CA VAL A 525 31.07 -36.20 -14.93
C VAL A 525 30.16 -36.59 -13.77
N LEU A 526 30.70 -37.38 -12.83
CA LEU A 526 29.94 -37.78 -11.62
C LEU A 526 29.58 -36.57 -10.77
N PHE A 527 30.51 -35.62 -10.61
CA PHE A 527 30.27 -34.38 -9.90
C PHE A 527 29.16 -33.54 -10.57
N LEU A 528 29.18 -33.42 -11.92
CA LEU A 528 28.17 -32.69 -12.67
C LEU A 528 26.77 -33.34 -12.53
N ILE A 529 26.71 -34.68 -12.62
CA ILE A 529 25.45 -35.43 -12.41
C ILE A 529 24.94 -35.20 -10.98
N ALA A 530 25.80 -35.28 -9.95
CA ALA A 530 25.43 -35.01 -8.57
C ALA A 530 24.90 -33.58 -8.38
N MET A 531 25.54 -32.58 -9.00
CA MET A 531 25.08 -31.20 -8.97
C MET A 531 23.70 -31.02 -9.65
N LEU A 532 23.47 -31.68 -10.78
CA LEU A 532 22.18 -31.66 -11.48
C LEU A 532 21.06 -32.33 -10.65
N VAL A 533 21.38 -33.45 -9.98
CA VAL A 533 20.44 -34.12 -9.08
C VAL A 533 20.12 -33.22 -7.87
N LEU A 534 21.11 -32.57 -7.27
CA LEU A 534 20.90 -31.61 -6.20
C LEU A 534 20.08 -30.40 -6.66
N LEU A 535 20.33 -29.89 -7.87
CA LEU A 535 19.52 -28.81 -8.44
C LEU A 535 18.07 -29.24 -8.67
N ALA A 536 17.85 -30.44 -9.23
CA ALA A 536 16.50 -30.98 -9.42
C ALA A 536 15.76 -31.15 -8.07
N ALA A 537 16.46 -31.68 -7.06
CA ALA A 537 15.92 -31.80 -5.70
C ALA A 537 15.61 -30.41 -5.10
N ALA A 538 16.48 -29.42 -5.28
CA ALA A 538 16.27 -28.07 -4.79
C ALA A 538 15.06 -27.38 -5.46
N ILE A 539 14.89 -27.56 -6.77
CA ILE A 539 13.71 -27.04 -7.49
C ILE A 539 12.45 -27.74 -6.99
N PHE A 540 12.49 -29.07 -6.82
CA PHE A 540 11.36 -29.84 -6.31
C PHE A 540 10.94 -29.40 -4.91
N GLU A 541 11.89 -29.19 -4.01
CA GLU A 541 11.63 -28.71 -2.66
C GLU A 541 11.17 -27.23 -2.66
N LEU A 542 11.74 -26.39 -3.50
CA LEU A 542 11.31 -24.99 -3.62
C LEU A 542 9.85 -24.87 -4.11
N MET A 543 9.39 -25.79 -4.97
CA MET A 543 7.98 -25.85 -5.39
C MET A 543 7.02 -26.24 -4.25
N ARG A 544 7.53 -26.80 -3.16
CA ARG A 544 6.75 -27.14 -1.95
C ARG A 544 6.75 -26.04 -0.89
N VAL A 545 7.69 -25.08 -1.00
CA VAL A 545 7.72 -23.94 -0.08
C VAL A 545 6.51 -23.05 -0.36
N PRO A 546 5.69 -22.70 0.64
CA PRO A 546 4.56 -21.82 0.45
C PRO A 546 5.00 -20.49 -0.17
N TYR A 547 4.22 -19.99 -1.11
CA TYR A 547 4.45 -18.67 -1.70
C TYR A 547 3.62 -17.62 -0.97
N ASP A 548 4.27 -16.57 -0.49
CA ASP A 548 3.66 -15.41 0.19
C ASP A 548 4.14 -14.14 -0.53
N PHE A 549 3.23 -13.36 -1.11
CA PHE A 549 3.61 -12.23 -1.95
C PHE A 549 4.30 -11.13 -1.13
N LEU A 550 3.61 -10.60 -0.14
CA LEU A 550 4.13 -9.59 0.79
C LEU A 550 3.68 -9.93 2.22
N PRO A 551 4.59 -9.90 3.21
CA PRO A 551 4.24 -10.24 4.59
C PRO A 551 3.39 -9.14 5.25
N GLN A 552 2.78 -9.50 6.39
CA GLN A 552 2.06 -8.55 7.24
C GLN A 552 3.01 -7.52 7.85
N SER A 553 2.50 -6.31 8.13
CA SER A 553 3.24 -5.21 8.74
C SER A 553 3.57 -5.50 10.22
N ASP A 554 4.74 -5.04 10.69
CA ASP A 554 5.16 -5.05 12.10
C ASP A 554 4.80 -3.75 12.86
N ARG A 555 3.96 -2.90 12.26
CA ARG A 555 3.49 -1.65 12.84
C ARG A 555 2.72 -1.93 14.15
N LEU A 556 2.93 -1.11 15.19
CA LEU A 556 2.26 -1.23 16.50
C LEU A 556 0.79 -0.79 16.46
N GLN A 557 0.13 -1.04 15.36
CA GLN A 557 -1.28 -0.76 15.11
C GLN A 557 -1.91 -1.92 14.33
N PHE A 558 -3.19 -2.16 14.57
CA PHE A 558 -3.98 -3.10 13.79
C PHE A 558 -5.36 -2.54 13.47
N GLN A 559 -6.05 -3.15 12.54
CA GLN A 559 -7.34 -2.72 12.03
C GLN A 559 -8.45 -3.73 12.37
N VAL A 560 -9.67 -3.21 12.51
CA VAL A 560 -10.85 -4.04 12.74
C VAL A 560 -12.01 -3.53 11.88
N PRO A 561 -12.14 -3.99 10.65
CA PRO A 561 -13.37 -3.78 9.90
C PRO A 561 -14.52 -4.55 10.55
N ILE A 562 -15.65 -3.89 10.68
CA ILE A 562 -16.88 -4.42 11.28
C ILE A 562 -18.03 -4.19 10.32
N THR A 563 -18.86 -5.21 10.15
CA THR A 563 -20.09 -5.12 9.37
C THR A 563 -21.22 -5.75 10.20
N LEU A 564 -22.28 -5.03 10.39
CA LEU A 564 -23.50 -5.54 10.99
C LEU A 564 -24.31 -6.33 9.97
N GLU A 565 -25.41 -6.94 10.42
CA GLU A 565 -26.37 -7.54 9.49
C GLU A 565 -26.80 -6.52 8.45
N PRO A 566 -26.86 -6.91 7.16
CA PRO A 566 -27.33 -6.02 6.10
C PRO A 566 -28.68 -5.38 6.44
N GLY A 567 -28.79 -4.07 6.16
CA GLY A 567 -29.97 -3.30 6.51
C GLY A 567 -29.98 -2.77 7.95
N SER A 568 -28.93 -3.03 8.74
CA SER A 568 -28.79 -2.39 10.05
C SER A 568 -28.57 -0.88 9.87
N GLY A 569 -29.30 -0.09 10.64
CA GLY A 569 -29.15 1.37 10.62
C GLY A 569 -27.91 1.84 11.38
N SER A 570 -27.38 2.98 11.00
CA SER A 570 -26.18 3.59 11.60
C SER A 570 -26.27 3.84 13.12
N ARG A 571 -27.47 4.00 13.68
CA ARG A 571 -27.66 4.08 15.15
C ARG A 571 -27.26 2.79 15.86
N LYS A 572 -27.67 1.62 15.32
CA LYS A 572 -27.30 0.31 15.87
C LYS A 572 -25.79 0.09 15.74
N THR A 573 -25.21 0.48 14.59
CA THR A 573 -23.78 0.43 14.35
C THR A 573 -23.02 1.30 15.34
N LEU A 574 -23.46 2.54 15.57
CA LEU A 574 -22.83 3.45 16.54
C LEU A 574 -22.89 2.92 17.97
N GLN A 575 -24.00 2.30 18.36
CA GLN A 575 -24.12 1.68 19.69
C GLN A 575 -23.08 0.57 19.85
N SER A 576 -22.99 -0.36 18.90
CA SER A 576 -22.01 -1.45 18.95
C SER A 576 -20.57 -0.92 18.99
N VAL A 577 -20.27 0.13 18.20
CA VAL A 577 -18.95 0.77 18.19
C VAL A 577 -18.62 1.40 19.54
N ARG A 578 -19.56 2.05 20.23
CA ARG A 578 -19.35 2.60 21.58
C ARG A 578 -19.03 1.49 22.60
N GLU A 579 -19.77 0.39 22.56
CA GLU A 579 -19.56 -0.75 23.47
C GLU A 579 -18.17 -1.38 23.26
N ILE A 580 -17.76 -1.60 22.02
CA ILE A 580 -16.44 -2.12 21.67
C ILE A 580 -15.34 -1.12 22.08
N SER A 581 -15.53 0.17 21.81
CA SER A 581 -14.58 1.22 22.18
C SER A 581 -14.36 1.30 23.70
N LEU A 582 -15.42 1.17 24.49
CA LEU A 582 -15.33 1.11 25.96
C LEU A 582 -14.59 -0.13 26.45
N TRP A 583 -14.72 -1.28 25.79
CA TRP A 583 -13.96 -2.47 26.10
C TRP A 583 -12.47 -2.31 25.76
N LEU A 584 -12.16 -1.77 24.57
CA LEU A 584 -10.78 -1.48 24.15
C LEU A 584 -10.07 -0.53 25.10
N GLY A 585 -10.78 0.49 25.63
CA GLY A 585 -10.21 1.42 26.61
C GLY A 585 -9.88 0.80 27.97
N LYS A 586 -10.34 -0.43 28.27
CA LYS A 586 -10.01 -1.19 29.50
C LYS A 586 -8.88 -2.19 29.29
N GLU A 587 -8.49 -2.48 28.04
CA GLU A 587 -7.43 -3.44 27.74
C GLU A 587 -6.06 -2.80 28.00
N PRO A 588 -5.25 -3.36 28.93
CA PRO A 588 -4.02 -2.71 29.39
C PRO A 588 -2.92 -2.62 28.32
N GLN A 589 -3.05 -3.37 27.23
CA GLN A 589 -2.08 -3.39 26.13
C GLN A 589 -2.45 -2.40 25.01
N VAL A 590 -3.65 -1.82 25.05
CA VAL A 590 -4.14 -0.83 24.08
C VAL A 590 -3.78 0.57 24.58
N VAL A 591 -3.12 1.35 23.74
CA VAL A 591 -2.80 2.76 24.01
C VAL A 591 -3.97 3.64 23.60
N ASP A 592 -4.39 3.50 22.34
CA ASP A 592 -5.44 4.29 21.72
C ASP A 592 -6.31 3.43 20.81
N SER A 593 -7.58 3.79 20.73
CA SER A 593 -8.51 3.22 19.76
C SER A 593 -9.49 4.26 19.25
N ILE A 594 -9.72 4.26 17.96
CA ILE A 594 -10.71 5.10 17.29
C ILE A 594 -11.62 4.24 16.43
N GLY A 595 -12.94 4.38 16.61
CA GLY A 595 -13.95 3.70 15.81
C GLY A 595 -14.66 4.70 14.91
N TYR A 596 -14.82 4.36 13.63
CA TYR A 596 -15.56 5.10 12.63
C TYR A 596 -16.84 4.34 12.28
N VAL A 597 -17.93 5.04 12.06
CA VAL A 597 -19.26 4.48 11.73
C VAL A 597 -19.73 5.10 10.43
N GLY A 598 -20.23 4.28 9.51
CA GLY A 598 -20.74 4.73 8.21
C GLY A 598 -19.67 5.26 7.25
N ASP A 599 -18.43 5.35 7.71
CA ASP A 599 -17.25 5.81 7.01
C ASP A 599 -16.08 4.90 7.41
N GLY A 600 -15.18 4.61 6.49
CA GLY A 600 -13.97 3.81 6.78
C GLY A 600 -12.86 4.61 7.49
N GLY A 601 -13.09 5.89 7.79
CA GLY A 601 -12.08 6.79 8.34
C GLY A 601 -10.96 7.14 7.34
N PRO A 602 -9.95 7.88 7.78
CA PRO A 602 -8.85 8.30 6.93
C PRO A 602 -7.91 7.14 6.61
N ARG A 603 -7.37 7.14 5.41
CA ARG A 603 -6.29 6.23 5.02
C ARG A 603 -5.00 6.63 5.75
N ILE A 604 -4.51 5.82 6.67
CA ILE A 604 -3.31 6.11 7.48
C ILE A 604 -2.05 5.36 7.04
N VAL A 605 -2.21 4.34 6.21
CA VAL A 605 -1.13 3.56 5.58
C VAL A 605 -1.47 3.27 4.12
N LEU A 606 -0.46 3.06 3.29
CA LEU A 606 -0.65 2.81 1.87
C LEU A 606 -1.51 1.55 1.60
N GLY A 607 -1.28 0.49 2.37
CA GLY A 607 -1.99 -0.79 2.25
C GLY A 607 -3.43 -0.79 2.80
N LEU A 608 -3.90 0.30 3.39
CA LEU A 608 -5.26 0.41 3.89
C LEU A 608 -6.21 0.85 2.78
N ASN A 609 -7.19 0.01 2.45
CA ASN A 609 -8.37 0.41 1.71
C ASN A 609 -9.54 0.56 2.71
N PRO A 610 -9.93 1.79 3.06
CA PRO A 610 -11.06 2.01 3.95
C PRO A 610 -12.32 1.34 3.39
N PRO A 611 -13.19 0.74 4.24
CA PRO A 611 -14.47 0.24 3.81
C PRO A 611 -15.29 1.31 3.09
N GLN A 612 -16.05 0.88 2.08
CA GLN A 612 -16.96 1.80 1.40
C GLN A 612 -18.04 2.29 2.37
N PRO A 613 -18.47 3.56 2.25
CA PRO A 613 -19.48 4.13 3.14
C PRO A 613 -20.80 3.35 3.06
N ALA A 614 -21.26 2.81 4.20
CA ALA A 614 -22.56 2.16 4.35
C ALA A 614 -23.02 2.23 5.83
N PRO A 615 -24.33 2.31 6.11
CA PRO A 615 -24.85 2.49 7.48
C PRO A 615 -24.49 1.35 8.43
N GLU A 616 -24.35 0.13 7.90
CA GLU A 616 -24.02 -1.09 8.65
C GLU A 616 -22.51 -1.30 8.81
N THR A 617 -21.67 -0.44 8.24
CA THR A 617 -20.22 -0.59 8.33
C THR A 617 -19.59 0.25 9.41
N ALA A 618 -18.60 -0.29 10.08
CA ALA A 618 -17.73 0.42 11.00
C ALA A 618 -16.28 -0.04 10.85
N TYR A 619 -15.36 0.75 11.36
CA TYR A 619 -13.94 0.50 11.24
C TYR A 619 -13.20 1.01 12.48
N PHE A 620 -12.32 0.17 13.05
CA PHE A 620 -11.41 0.59 14.12
C PHE A 620 -9.97 0.59 13.68
N THR A 621 -9.25 1.60 14.13
CA THR A 621 -7.79 1.61 14.24
C THR A 621 -7.42 1.50 15.71
N VAL A 622 -6.62 0.50 16.06
CA VAL A 622 -6.19 0.23 17.45
C VAL A 622 -4.68 0.31 17.53
N SER A 623 -4.16 1.13 18.43
CA SER A 623 -2.72 1.27 18.71
C SER A 623 -2.37 0.50 19.98
N VAL A 624 -1.26 -0.24 19.96
CA VAL A 624 -0.80 -1.05 21.09
C VAL A 624 0.55 -0.59 21.62
N MET A 625 0.84 -0.93 22.91
CA MET A 625 2.12 -0.59 23.53
C MET A 625 3.31 -1.27 22.84
N ALA A 626 4.45 -0.62 22.85
CA ALA A 626 5.70 -1.19 22.36
C ALA A 626 6.07 -2.46 23.14
N GLY A 627 6.48 -3.51 22.42
CA GLY A 627 6.81 -4.82 22.99
C GLY A 627 5.62 -5.74 23.21
N THR A 628 4.40 -5.31 22.83
CA THR A 628 3.20 -6.16 22.88
C THR A 628 3.17 -7.14 21.73
N ASP A 629 2.76 -8.37 22.00
CA ASP A 629 2.39 -9.33 20.96
C ASP A 629 1.01 -8.96 20.38
N ILE A 630 1.03 -8.35 19.20
CA ILE A 630 -0.17 -7.87 18.50
C ILE A 630 -1.13 -9.04 18.19
N ASP A 631 -0.62 -10.21 17.83
CA ASP A 631 -1.44 -11.37 17.48
C ASP A 631 -2.20 -11.90 18.69
N ALA A 632 -1.59 -11.83 19.89
CA ALA A 632 -2.27 -12.15 21.14
C ALA A 632 -3.41 -11.17 21.45
N VAL A 633 -3.22 -9.87 21.20
CA VAL A 633 -4.28 -8.84 21.36
C VAL A 633 -5.41 -9.06 20.35
N ILE A 634 -5.09 -9.32 19.10
CA ILE A 634 -6.05 -9.64 18.03
C ILE A 634 -6.87 -10.88 18.42
N ALA A 635 -6.22 -11.94 18.90
CA ALA A 635 -6.89 -13.17 19.32
C ALA A 635 -7.79 -12.93 20.55
N ASN A 636 -7.39 -12.08 21.51
CA ASN A 636 -8.21 -11.66 22.63
C ASN A 636 -9.45 -10.89 22.18
N MET A 637 -9.26 -9.91 21.32
CA MET A 637 -10.36 -9.13 20.74
C MET A 637 -11.34 -10.00 19.97
N ARG A 638 -10.86 -10.94 19.15
CA ARG A 638 -11.71 -11.89 18.42
C ARG A 638 -12.55 -12.74 19.37
N ARG A 639 -11.97 -13.24 20.47
CA ARG A 639 -12.70 -13.99 21.51
C ARG A 639 -13.79 -13.14 22.19
N TYR A 640 -13.48 -11.88 22.50
CA TYR A 640 -14.44 -10.94 23.06
C TYR A 640 -15.63 -10.71 22.11
N LEU A 641 -15.34 -10.40 20.85
CA LEU A 641 -16.36 -10.13 19.83
C LEU A 641 -17.25 -11.35 19.59
N LEU A 642 -16.69 -12.54 19.43
CA LEU A 642 -17.47 -13.78 19.28
C LEU A 642 -18.39 -14.09 20.47
N LYS A 643 -17.98 -13.70 21.68
CA LYS A 643 -18.73 -13.98 22.90
C LYS A 643 -19.81 -12.92 23.20
N GLN A 644 -19.51 -11.65 23.00
CA GLN A 644 -20.38 -10.54 23.42
C GLN A 644 -21.21 -9.99 22.26
N HIS A 645 -20.70 -10.08 21.03
CA HIS A 645 -21.30 -9.52 19.83
C HIS A 645 -21.32 -10.53 18.67
N PRO A 646 -21.93 -11.71 18.85
CA PRO A 646 -21.95 -12.77 17.82
C PRO A 646 -22.72 -12.35 16.56
N GLU A 647 -23.54 -11.31 16.64
CA GLU A 647 -24.27 -10.71 15.52
C GLU A 647 -23.40 -9.83 14.63
N LEU A 648 -22.23 -9.44 15.14
CA LEU A 648 -21.29 -8.63 14.37
C LEU A 648 -20.33 -9.50 13.60
N ARG A 649 -20.07 -9.11 12.38
CA ARG A 649 -18.95 -9.60 11.62
C ARG A 649 -17.78 -8.63 11.80
N ALA A 650 -16.84 -9.01 12.61
CA ALA A 650 -15.64 -8.23 12.90
C ALA A 650 -14.38 -9.04 12.58
N GLU A 651 -13.44 -8.40 11.89
CA GLU A 651 -12.22 -9.02 11.37
C GLU A 651 -10.98 -8.31 11.94
N PRO A 652 -10.62 -8.52 13.24
CA PRO A 652 -9.37 -7.98 13.77
C PRO A 652 -8.18 -8.56 13.02
N LYS A 653 -7.35 -7.70 12.42
CA LYS A 653 -6.20 -8.10 11.58
C LYS A 653 -5.10 -7.04 11.55
N ARG A 654 -3.86 -7.47 11.31
CA ARG A 654 -2.73 -6.54 11.08
C ARG A 654 -2.93 -5.75 9.79
N PHE A 655 -2.24 -4.63 9.68
CA PHE A 655 -2.07 -3.97 8.39
C PHE A 655 -1.21 -4.82 7.47
N SER A 656 -1.46 -4.76 6.17
CA SER A 656 -0.64 -5.39 5.15
C SER A 656 0.43 -4.42 4.65
N LEU A 657 1.55 -4.97 4.20
CA LEU A 657 2.53 -4.24 3.41
C LEU A 657 2.10 -4.34 1.93
N GLY A 658 1.99 -3.18 1.25
CA GLY A 658 1.45 -3.15 -0.11
C GLY A 658 -0.07 -2.97 -0.15
N THR A 659 -0.68 -3.24 -1.31
CA THR A 659 -2.08 -2.93 -1.60
C THR A 659 -3.07 -4.07 -1.31
N THR A 660 -2.57 -5.28 -1.02
CA THR A 660 -3.37 -6.49 -0.80
C THR A 660 -3.13 -7.12 0.57
N GLU A 661 -4.11 -7.87 1.03
CA GLU A 661 -4.07 -8.57 2.32
C GLU A 661 -3.40 -9.93 2.17
N ALA A 662 -2.41 -10.21 3.01
CA ALA A 662 -1.73 -11.50 3.07
C ALA A 662 -2.62 -12.60 3.66
N GLY A 663 -2.53 -13.83 3.12
CA GLY A 663 -3.28 -15.00 3.59
C GLY A 663 -4.78 -14.98 3.27
N VAL A 664 -5.21 -14.16 2.32
CA VAL A 664 -6.61 -14.03 1.89
C VAL A 664 -6.79 -14.60 0.50
N ALA A 665 -7.57 -15.68 0.39
CA ALA A 665 -7.98 -16.23 -0.89
C ALA A 665 -9.24 -15.52 -1.40
N ILE A 666 -9.20 -15.01 -2.62
CA ILE A 666 -10.29 -14.27 -3.28
C ILE A 666 -10.66 -14.97 -4.57
N TYR A 667 -11.92 -15.40 -4.67
CA TYR A 667 -12.54 -15.98 -5.87
C TYR A 667 -13.63 -15.05 -6.36
N ARG A 668 -13.59 -14.65 -7.62
CA ARG A 668 -14.63 -13.84 -8.27
C ARG A 668 -15.39 -14.71 -9.26
N VAL A 669 -16.66 -14.91 -9.01
CA VAL A 669 -17.58 -15.62 -9.92
C VAL A 669 -18.30 -14.56 -10.74
N ILE A 670 -18.12 -14.58 -12.05
CA ILE A 670 -18.64 -13.57 -12.99
C ILE A 670 -19.66 -14.22 -13.91
N GLY A 671 -20.80 -13.58 -14.11
CA GLY A 671 -21.87 -14.09 -15.00
C GLY A 671 -23.16 -13.26 -14.91
N PRO A 672 -24.17 -13.54 -15.77
CA PRO A 672 -25.33 -12.68 -15.90
C PRO A 672 -26.45 -12.92 -14.87
N ASP A 673 -26.71 -14.15 -14.44
CA ASP A 673 -27.84 -14.50 -13.59
C ASP A 673 -27.48 -14.59 -12.11
N GLU A 674 -28.27 -13.92 -11.26
CA GLU A 674 -28.05 -13.87 -9.81
C GLU A 674 -28.08 -15.24 -9.14
N ASN A 675 -29.05 -16.09 -9.50
CA ASN A 675 -29.27 -17.37 -8.83
C ASN A 675 -28.10 -18.33 -9.09
N VAL A 676 -27.61 -18.36 -10.34
CA VAL A 676 -26.45 -19.16 -10.73
C VAL A 676 -25.19 -18.64 -10.04
N LEU A 677 -25.00 -17.32 -9.97
CA LEU A 677 -23.86 -16.71 -9.28
C LEU A 677 -23.86 -17.08 -7.78
N ARG A 678 -25.01 -16.97 -7.11
CA ARG A 678 -25.15 -17.34 -5.68
C ARG A 678 -24.91 -18.83 -5.45
N LEU A 679 -25.38 -19.71 -6.37
CA LEU A 679 -25.15 -21.13 -6.27
C LEU A 679 -23.65 -21.46 -6.35
N LEU A 680 -22.95 -20.92 -7.35
CA LEU A 680 -21.52 -21.14 -7.55
C LEU A 680 -20.70 -20.55 -6.41
N ALA A 681 -21.03 -19.34 -5.97
CA ALA A 681 -20.39 -18.71 -4.82
C ALA A 681 -20.55 -19.52 -3.54
N GLY A 682 -21.76 -20.04 -3.27
CA GLY A 682 -22.02 -20.91 -2.14
C GLY A 682 -21.23 -22.22 -2.16
N GLN A 683 -20.98 -22.80 -3.35
CA GLN A 683 -20.14 -23.98 -3.50
C GLN A 683 -18.67 -23.65 -3.15
N ILE A 684 -18.15 -22.48 -3.58
CA ILE A 684 -16.80 -22.02 -3.25
C ILE A 684 -16.68 -21.69 -1.76
N GLU A 685 -17.69 -21.05 -1.16
CA GLU A 685 -17.71 -20.78 0.28
C GLU A 685 -17.63 -22.09 1.10
N ASN A 686 -18.39 -23.11 0.73
CA ASN A 686 -18.36 -24.39 1.42
C ASN A 686 -16.99 -25.06 1.28
N ALA A 687 -16.39 -25.02 0.10
CA ALA A 687 -15.04 -25.52 -0.12
C ALA A 687 -14.00 -24.77 0.74
N LEU A 688 -14.10 -23.44 0.84
CA LEU A 688 -13.22 -22.63 1.70
C LEU A 688 -13.39 -22.98 3.20
N ARG A 689 -14.61 -23.25 3.66
CA ARG A 689 -14.88 -23.66 5.06
C ARG A 689 -14.32 -25.04 5.39
N GLU A 690 -14.13 -25.92 4.40
CA GLU A 690 -13.51 -27.22 4.58
C GLU A 690 -11.99 -27.15 4.76
N VAL A 691 -11.33 -26.05 4.36
CA VAL A 691 -9.90 -25.85 4.61
C VAL A 691 -9.65 -25.53 6.08
N PRO A 692 -8.88 -26.38 6.81
CA PRO A 692 -8.67 -26.21 8.25
C PRO A 692 -8.06 -24.85 8.59
N GLY A 693 -8.63 -24.17 9.58
CA GLY A 693 -8.15 -22.88 10.06
C GLY A 693 -8.58 -21.67 9.21
N THR A 694 -9.36 -21.87 8.15
CA THR A 694 -9.92 -20.77 7.38
C THR A 694 -11.04 -20.09 8.16
N LEU A 695 -10.94 -18.79 8.27
CA LEU A 695 -11.83 -17.91 9.02
C LEU A 695 -12.50 -16.92 8.07
N ASP A 696 -13.56 -16.28 8.54
CA ASP A 696 -14.19 -15.13 7.90
C ASP A 696 -14.62 -15.40 6.44
N VAL A 697 -15.05 -16.66 6.14
CA VAL A 697 -15.52 -17.07 4.80
C VAL A 697 -16.82 -16.35 4.47
N ARG A 698 -16.83 -15.61 3.36
CA ARG A 698 -17.93 -14.74 2.97
C ARG A 698 -18.01 -14.46 1.48
N ASN A 699 -19.18 -13.96 1.07
CA ASN A 699 -19.33 -13.28 -0.22
C ASN A 699 -19.71 -11.80 -0.02
N ASP A 700 -19.51 -10.99 -1.04
CA ASP A 700 -19.76 -9.55 -1.05
C ASP A 700 -21.24 -9.19 -1.34
N TRP A 701 -22.05 -10.10 -1.85
CA TRP A 701 -23.48 -9.86 -2.07
C TRP A 701 -24.31 -10.06 -0.81
N SER A 702 -23.80 -10.72 0.20
CA SER A 702 -24.42 -10.93 1.51
C SER A 702 -25.85 -11.55 1.38
N THR A 703 -26.71 -11.30 2.37
CA THR A 703 -28.10 -11.79 2.39
C THR A 703 -29.03 -10.86 1.62
N ARG A 704 -30.27 -11.31 1.36
CA ARG A 704 -31.31 -10.46 0.79
C ARG A 704 -32.00 -9.68 1.89
N LEU A 705 -32.38 -8.43 1.61
CA LEU A 705 -33.13 -7.54 2.49
C LEU A 705 -34.63 -7.66 2.24
N ALA A 706 -35.43 -7.44 3.29
CA ALA A 706 -36.84 -7.22 3.16
C ALA A 706 -37.11 -5.83 2.56
N ARG A 707 -37.98 -5.77 1.57
CA ARG A 707 -38.43 -4.54 0.92
C ARG A 707 -39.95 -4.50 0.96
N TYR A 708 -40.52 -3.35 1.25
CA TYR A 708 -41.93 -3.10 1.11
C TYR A 708 -42.18 -2.27 -0.16
N THR A 709 -42.94 -2.84 -1.09
CA THR A 709 -43.35 -2.15 -2.31
C THR A 709 -44.78 -1.62 -2.12
N VAL A 710 -44.94 -0.35 -2.35
CA VAL A 710 -46.25 0.31 -2.32
C VAL A 710 -46.82 0.25 -3.77
N GLU A 711 -47.69 -0.69 -4.01
CA GLU A 711 -48.39 -0.83 -5.31
C GLU A 711 -49.62 0.11 -5.30
N VAL A 712 -49.53 1.16 -6.12
CA VAL A 712 -50.57 2.21 -6.16
C VAL A 712 -51.70 1.72 -7.07
N ASP A 713 -52.93 1.70 -6.52
CA ASP A 713 -54.14 1.57 -7.34
C ASP A 713 -54.48 2.92 -8.00
N GLN A 714 -54.04 3.07 -9.25
CA GLN A 714 -54.19 4.33 -10.00
C GLN A 714 -55.65 4.79 -10.15
N HIS A 715 -56.60 3.89 -10.15
CA HIS A 715 -58.03 4.26 -10.22
C HIS A 715 -58.53 4.84 -8.90
N SER A 716 -58.22 4.23 -7.79
CA SER A 716 -58.59 4.69 -6.46
C SER A 716 -57.84 5.97 -6.09
N ALA A 717 -56.54 6.07 -6.40
CA ALA A 717 -55.70 7.25 -6.18
C ALA A 717 -56.24 8.47 -6.95
N ARG A 718 -56.52 8.33 -8.24
CA ARG A 718 -57.10 9.45 -9.04
C ARG A 718 -58.46 9.89 -8.58
N ARG A 719 -59.35 8.94 -8.17
CA ARG A 719 -60.65 9.34 -7.57
C ARG A 719 -60.50 10.10 -6.28
N ALA A 720 -59.47 9.84 -5.52
CA ALA A 720 -59.09 10.54 -4.29
C ALA A 720 -58.31 11.84 -4.51
N GLY A 721 -58.05 12.23 -5.76
CA GLY A 721 -57.24 13.42 -6.08
C GLY A 721 -55.74 13.27 -5.72
N VAL A 722 -55.26 12.03 -5.56
CA VAL A 722 -53.86 11.73 -5.15
C VAL A 722 -53.06 11.22 -6.34
N ASP A 723 -51.90 11.76 -6.55
CA ASP A 723 -50.90 11.26 -7.52
C ASP A 723 -49.80 10.45 -6.83
N THR A 724 -48.98 9.78 -7.64
CA THR A 724 -47.86 8.99 -7.14
C THR A 724 -46.81 9.83 -6.40
N GLN A 725 -46.65 11.10 -6.78
CA GLN A 725 -45.73 12.02 -6.14
C GLN A 725 -46.19 12.37 -4.70
N ALA A 726 -47.48 12.59 -4.50
CA ALA A 726 -48.07 12.84 -3.19
C ALA A 726 -47.89 11.64 -2.24
N ILE A 727 -48.02 10.41 -2.78
CA ILE A 727 -47.75 9.18 -2.01
C ILE A 727 -46.29 9.11 -1.60
N ALA A 728 -45.35 9.35 -2.54
CA ALA A 728 -43.92 9.34 -2.25
C ALA A 728 -43.51 10.40 -1.21
N GLN A 729 -44.11 11.61 -1.32
CA GLN A 729 -43.90 12.68 -0.35
C GLN A 729 -44.46 12.35 1.05
N ALA A 730 -45.63 11.73 1.13
CA ALA A 730 -46.21 11.29 2.40
C ALA A 730 -45.30 10.26 3.11
N LEU A 731 -44.75 9.30 2.36
CA LEU A 731 -43.79 8.32 2.87
C LEU A 731 -42.51 9.01 3.34
N GLN A 732 -41.92 9.88 2.51
CA GLN A 732 -40.73 10.63 2.88
C GLN A 732 -40.93 11.46 4.14
N LEU A 733 -42.07 12.19 4.23
CA LEU A 733 -42.42 13.03 5.37
C LEU A 733 -42.47 12.23 6.67
N HIS A 734 -43.05 11.03 6.60
CA HIS A 734 -43.24 10.16 7.75
C HIS A 734 -41.93 9.54 8.25
N PHE A 735 -41.05 9.10 7.34
CA PHE A 735 -39.82 8.34 7.70
C PHE A 735 -38.57 9.19 7.79
N GLY A 736 -38.31 10.07 6.84
CA GLY A 736 -37.01 10.78 6.73
C GLY A 736 -37.14 12.32 6.82
N GLY A 737 -38.35 12.83 6.64
CA GLY A 737 -38.55 14.26 6.40
C GLY A 737 -38.26 14.66 4.96
N ILE A 738 -38.76 15.83 4.57
CA ILE A 738 -38.54 16.41 3.24
C ILE A 738 -37.75 17.68 3.38
N GLN A 739 -36.62 17.76 2.63
CA GLN A 739 -35.87 18.99 2.51
C GLN A 739 -36.67 19.98 1.63
N VAL A 740 -37.18 21.04 2.26
CA VAL A 740 -38.02 22.03 1.57
C VAL A 740 -37.19 23.20 1.04
N SER A 741 -36.19 23.63 1.80
CA SER A 741 -35.30 24.75 1.47
C SER A 741 -33.94 24.58 2.17
N SER A 742 -33.14 25.62 2.16
CA SER A 742 -31.92 25.71 2.97
C SER A 742 -31.77 27.10 3.54
N LEU A 743 -31.35 27.18 4.79
CA LEU A 743 -31.03 28.43 5.47
C LEU A 743 -29.54 28.70 5.34
N GLN A 744 -29.19 29.96 5.03
CA GLN A 744 -27.79 30.35 5.02
C GLN A 744 -27.38 30.76 6.43
N ASP A 745 -26.56 29.95 7.09
CA ASP A 745 -25.95 30.28 8.37
C ASP A 745 -24.48 30.62 8.14
N ASN A 746 -24.17 31.92 8.11
CA ASN A 746 -22.86 32.45 7.75
C ASN A 746 -22.32 31.87 6.40
N GLN A 747 -21.35 30.97 6.45
CA GLN A 747 -20.74 30.36 5.28
C GLN A 747 -21.29 28.98 4.92
N THR A 748 -22.26 28.46 5.68
CA THR A 748 -22.82 27.12 5.49
C THR A 748 -24.30 27.16 5.15
N ARG A 749 -24.71 26.36 4.16
CA ARG A 749 -26.12 26.08 3.89
C ARG A 749 -26.56 24.94 4.81
N VAL A 750 -27.54 25.24 5.66
CA VAL A 750 -28.18 24.28 6.56
C VAL A 750 -29.51 23.86 5.94
N PRO A 751 -29.69 22.56 5.60
CA PRO A 751 -30.95 22.11 5.01
C PRO A 751 -32.12 22.31 5.99
N LEU A 752 -33.23 22.81 5.46
CA LEU A 752 -34.48 22.95 6.15
C LEU A 752 -35.31 21.70 5.89
N VAL A 753 -35.44 20.85 6.89
CA VAL A 753 -36.12 19.56 6.79
C VAL A 753 -37.45 19.64 7.55
N VAL A 754 -38.55 19.40 6.84
CA VAL A 754 -39.89 19.32 7.42
C VAL A 754 -40.23 17.86 7.63
N ARG A 755 -40.68 17.49 8.84
CA ARG A 755 -40.99 16.09 9.17
C ARG A 755 -42.16 16.01 10.19
N GLU A 756 -42.75 14.81 10.24
CA GLU A 756 -43.66 14.48 11.34
C GLU A 756 -42.84 14.24 12.62
N PRO A 757 -43.36 14.59 13.82
CA PRO A 757 -42.68 14.29 15.08
C PRO A 757 -42.42 12.78 15.15
N ALA A 758 -41.15 12.41 15.31
CA ALA A 758 -40.78 11.00 15.39
C ALA A 758 -41.49 10.32 16.56
N THR A 759 -42.39 9.40 16.24
CA THR A 759 -42.88 8.41 17.20
C THR A 759 -41.74 7.40 17.42
N THR A 760 -40.91 7.70 18.41
CA THR A 760 -39.59 7.17 18.62
C THR A 760 -39.50 5.69 19.01
N ASN A 761 -40.57 4.88 18.97
CA ASN A 761 -40.50 3.50 19.45
C ASN A 761 -41.52 2.53 18.81
N THR A 762 -41.91 2.69 17.56
CA THR A 762 -42.74 1.66 16.91
C THR A 762 -41.85 0.60 16.27
N VAL A 763 -41.83 -0.56 16.91
CA VAL A 763 -41.13 -1.79 16.43
C VAL A 763 -41.68 -2.24 15.04
N SER A 764 -42.84 -1.72 14.64
CA SER A 764 -43.40 -1.93 13.29
C SER A 764 -44.21 -0.72 12.90
N PRO A 765 -43.77 0.12 11.94
CA PRO A 765 -44.57 1.23 11.47
C PRO A 765 -45.83 0.69 10.80
N ASP A 766 -47.02 1.16 11.26
CA ASP A 766 -48.26 0.86 10.58
C ASP A 766 -48.34 1.71 9.28
N LEU A 767 -47.70 1.18 8.22
CA LEU A 767 -47.70 1.79 6.90
C LEU A 767 -49.12 2.05 6.36
N ARG A 768 -50.13 1.33 6.86
CA ARG A 768 -51.51 1.44 6.42
C ARG A 768 -52.17 2.71 6.90
N GLY A 769 -51.76 3.22 8.07
CA GLY A 769 -52.32 4.41 8.67
C GLY A 769 -51.73 5.75 8.18
N ILE A 770 -50.72 5.72 7.32
CA ILE A 770 -50.09 6.91 6.75
C ILE A 770 -51.13 7.69 5.95
N GLN A 771 -51.26 8.99 6.27
CA GLN A 771 -52.19 9.90 5.60
C GLN A 771 -51.51 10.51 4.37
N VAL A 772 -52.13 10.38 3.20
CA VAL A 772 -51.70 11.01 1.96
C VAL A 772 -52.58 12.21 1.69
N TYR A 773 -51.97 13.37 1.48
CA TYR A 773 -52.65 14.63 1.26
C TYR A 773 -52.79 14.90 -0.25
N PRO A 774 -54.00 15.06 -0.77
CA PRO A 774 -54.23 15.51 -2.13
C PRO A 774 -53.65 16.89 -2.42
N ALA A 775 -53.22 17.14 -3.66
CA ALA A 775 -52.59 18.42 -4.04
C ALA A 775 -53.56 19.62 -3.90
N ASP A 776 -54.86 19.41 -4.02
CA ASP A 776 -55.90 20.42 -3.89
C ASP A 776 -56.24 20.83 -2.43
N GLY A 777 -55.59 20.15 -1.45
CA GLY A 777 -55.82 20.42 -0.04
C GLY A 777 -57.13 19.80 0.51
N SER A 778 -57.74 18.89 -0.22
CA SER A 778 -58.90 18.13 0.25
C SER A 778 -58.57 17.20 1.42
N THR A 779 -59.56 16.49 1.97
CA THR A 779 -59.38 15.58 3.11
C THR A 779 -58.31 14.53 2.86
N PRO A 780 -57.36 14.32 3.83
CA PRO A 780 -56.33 13.32 3.72
C PRO A 780 -56.90 11.90 3.59
N VAL A 781 -56.26 11.07 2.78
CA VAL A 781 -56.71 9.72 2.47
C VAL A 781 -55.69 8.72 3.04
N PRO A 782 -56.12 7.70 3.80
CA PRO A 782 -55.19 6.69 4.30
C PRO A 782 -54.57 5.91 3.14
N LEU A 783 -53.27 5.65 3.22
CA LEU A 783 -52.51 4.94 2.19
C LEU A 783 -53.15 3.57 1.80
N SER A 784 -53.73 2.88 2.80
CA SER A 784 -54.43 1.62 2.60
C SER A 784 -55.67 1.67 1.67
N ALA A 785 -56.25 2.86 1.49
CA ALA A 785 -57.38 3.05 0.59
C ALA A 785 -56.99 3.21 -0.90
N ILE A 786 -55.76 3.54 -1.18
CA ILE A 786 -55.25 3.90 -2.53
C ILE A 786 -54.06 3.06 -2.98
N ALA A 787 -53.49 2.27 -2.07
CA ALA A 787 -52.34 1.44 -2.36
C ALA A 787 -52.33 0.14 -1.56
N ARG A 788 -51.68 -0.88 -2.11
CA ARG A 788 -51.41 -2.15 -1.46
C ARG A 788 -49.93 -2.26 -1.12
N ILE A 789 -49.62 -2.68 0.09
CA ILE A 789 -48.25 -2.89 0.56
C ILE A 789 -47.89 -4.36 0.36
N VAL A 790 -46.91 -4.66 -0.47
CA VAL A 790 -46.43 -5.99 -0.79
C VAL A 790 -45.02 -6.16 -0.25
N ALA A 791 -44.81 -7.21 0.53
CA ALA A 791 -43.48 -7.58 0.97
C ALA A 791 -42.72 -8.27 -0.17
N ALA A 792 -41.57 -7.80 -0.46
CA ALA A 792 -40.63 -8.35 -1.45
C ALA A 792 -39.25 -8.52 -0.82
N SER A 793 -38.34 -9.14 -1.51
CA SER A 793 -36.93 -9.20 -1.10
C SER A 793 -36.02 -8.66 -2.20
N GLU A 794 -34.97 -7.98 -1.84
CA GLU A 794 -33.97 -7.47 -2.77
C GLU A 794 -32.54 -7.81 -2.32
N PRO A 795 -31.56 -7.90 -3.21
CA PRO A 795 -30.16 -8.04 -2.82
C PRO A 795 -29.73 -6.86 -1.95
N SER A 796 -29.06 -7.14 -0.82
CA SER A 796 -28.48 -6.07 0.02
C SER A 796 -27.36 -5.35 -0.70
N THR A 797 -26.60 -6.07 -1.50
CA THR A 797 -25.49 -5.56 -2.30
C THR A 797 -25.46 -6.28 -3.63
N LEU A 798 -25.29 -5.55 -4.71
CA LEU A 798 -24.94 -6.07 -6.03
C LEU A 798 -23.55 -5.53 -6.41
N MET A 799 -22.66 -6.43 -6.78
CA MET A 799 -21.34 -6.06 -7.26
C MET A 799 -21.24 -6.28 -8.77
N ARG A 800 -20.58 -5.33 -9.42
CA ARG A 800 -20.25 -5.43 -10.84
C ARG A 800 -18.78 -5.15 -11.06
N ARG A 801 -18.16 -5.88 -11.96
CA ARG A 801 -16.79 -5.65 -12.39
C ARG A 801 -16.72 -5.56 -13.91
N ASN A 802 -16.19 -4.47 -14.42
CA ASN A 802 -16.05 -4.24 -15.86
C ASN A 802 -17.35 -4.49 -16.65
N GLN A 803 -18.49 -3.95 -16.15
CA GLN A 803 -19.84 -4.03 -16.72
C GLN A 803 -20.54 -5.37 -16.56
N GLU A 804 -19.95 -6.39 -15.92
CA GLU A 804 -20.55 -7.68 -15.65
C GLU A 804 -20.85 -7.85 -14.16
N ARG A 805 -21.92 -8.57 -13.83
CA ARG A 805 -22.19 -8.94 -12.43
C ARG A 805 -21.14 -9.92 -11.93
N ALA A 806 -20.66 -9.69 -10.72
CA ALA A 806 -19.64 -10.51 -10.09
C ALA A 806 -19.96 -10.73 -8.61
N ILE A 807 -19.81 -11.95 -8.12
CA ILE A 807 -19.80 -12.25 -6.68
C ILE A 807 -18.36 -12.60 -6.29
N THR A 808 -17.85 -11.89 -5.29
CA THR A 808 -16.52 -12.15 -4.73
C THR A 808 -16.65 -12.97 -3.45
N VAL A 809 -16.05 -14.14 -3.44
CA VAL A 809 -15.95 -15.01 -2.26
C VAL A 809 -14.56 -14.85 -1.67
N VAL A 810 -14.50 -14.61 -0.37
CA VAL A 810 -13.26 -14.33 0.38
C VAL A 810 -13.15 -15.30 1.54
N GLY A 811 -11.95 -15.84 1.77
CA GLY A 811 -11.62 -16.63 2.95
C GLY A 811 -10.22 -16.26 3.45
N HIS A 812 -10.08 -16.00 4.75
CA HIS A 812 -8.81 -15.67 5.39
C HIS A 812 -8.29 -16.84 6.22
N ASN A 813 -6.99 -17.15 6.08
CA ASN A 813 -6.34 -18.15 6.92
C ASN A 813 -5.05 -17.55 7.51
N PRO A 814 -4.94 -17.45 8.84
CA PRO A 814 -3.77 -16.84 9.49
C PRO A 814 -2.50 -17.69 9.42
N SER A 815 -2.61 -18.97 9.07
CA SER A 815 -1.50 -19.94 9.04
C SER A 815 -1.11 -20.40 7.63
N LEU A 816 -1.98 -20.21 6.64
CA LEU A 816 -1.75 -20.59 5.25
C LEU A 816 -1.64 -19.35 4.37
N THR A 817 -0.81 -19.41 3.34
CA THR A 817 -0.74 -18.36 2.31
C THR A 817 -1.94 -18.47 1.36
N ALA A 818 -2.32 -17.37 0.71
CA ALA A 818 -3.40 -17.36 -0.29
C ALA A 818 -3.19 -18.40 -1.39
N THR A 819 -1.94 -18.55 -1.87
CA THR A 819 -1.56 -19.55 -2.87
C THR A 819 -1.81 -20.97 -2.38
N SER A 820 -1.42 -21.29 -1.13
CA SER A 820 -1.65 -22.62 -0.55
C SER A 820 -3.13 -22.97 -0.41
N ILE A 821 -3.98 -21.98 -0.07
CA ILE A 821 -5.44 -22.15 -0.01
C ILE A 821 -5.97 -22.46 -1.41
N VAL A 822 -5.57 -21.68 -2.41
CA VAL A 822 -6.03 -21.85 -3.80
C VAL A 822 -5.58 -23.19 -4.38
N GLU A 823 -4.35 -23.64 -4.12
CA GLU A 823 -3.87 -24.95 -4.55
C GLU A 823 -4.67 -26.11 -3.93
N GLN A 824 -5.03 -26.02 -2.65
CA GLN A 824 -5.88 -27.02 -2.01
C GLN A 824 -7.30 -27.06 -2.58
N LEU A 825 -7.84 -25.92 -2.94
CA LEU A 825 -9.18 -25.81 -3.54
C LEU A 825 -9.20 -26.08 -5.05
N ALA A 826 -8.08 -26.03 -5.75
CA ALA A 826 -8.02 -26.15 -7.19
C ALA A 826 -8.76 -27.39 -7.75
N PRO A 827 -8.68 -28.60 -7.14
CA PRO A 827 -9.42 -29.76 -7.62
C PRO A 827 -10.94 -29.59 -7.48
N GLN A 828 -11.41 -28.99 -6.37
CA GLN A 828 -12.83 -28.78 -6.09
C GLN A 828 -13.39 -27.69 -7.02
N VAL A 829 -12.66 -26.59 -7.21
CA VAL A 829 -13.05 -25.49 -8.12
C VAL A 829 -13.06 -25.97 -9.58
N ALA A 830 -12.10 -26.78 -10.00
CA ALA A 830 -12.05 -27.36 -11.35
C ALA A 830 -13.20 -28.36 -11.62
N ALA A 831 -13.74 -28.99 -10.57
CA ALA A 831 -14.89 -29.89 -10.67
C ALA A 831 -16.24 -29.15 -10.83
N LEU A 832 -16.28 -27.84 -10.59
CA LEU A 832 -17.49 -27.03 -10.76
C LEU A 832 -17.90 -26.96 -12.22
N ARG A 833 -19.15 -27.28 -12.49
CA ARG A 833 -19.74 -27.16 -13.85
C ARG A 833 -20.16 -25.72 -14.09
N LEU A 834 -19.34 -24.98 -14.80
CA LEU A 834 -19.66 -23.61 -15.18
C LEU A 834 -20.56 -23.61 -16.42
N PRO A 835 -21.76 -22.98 -16.35
CA PRO A 835 -22.58 -22.78 -17.53
C PRO A 835 -21.88 -21.82 -18.54
N PRO A 836 -22.28 -21.84 -19.82
CA PRO A 836 -21.76 -20.89 -20.80
C PRO A 836 -21.98 -19.43 -20.35
N GLY A 837 -20.93 -18.60 -20.46
CA GLY A 837 -20.97 -17.20 -20.05
C GLY A 837 -20.60 -16.95 -18.55
N TYR A 838 -20.25 -18.03 -17.82
CA TYR A 838 -19.74 -17.91 -16.45
C TYR A 838 -18.25 -18.24 -16.39
N ARG A 839 -17.53 -17.51 -15.52
CA ARG A 839 -16.10 -17.73 -15.28
C ARG A 839 -15.75 -17.44 -13.82
N ILE A 840 -14.67 -18.05 -13.37
CA ILE A 840 -14.10 -17.81 -12.05
C ILE A 840 -12.73 -17.17 -12.26
N GLU A 841 -12.50 -16.03 -11.62
CA GLU A 841 -11.22 -15.32 -11.62
C GLU A 841 -10.66 -15.30 -10.19
N LEU A 842 -9.34 -15.46 -10.07
CA LEU A 842 -8.66 -15.26 -8.79
C LEU A 842 -8.35 -13.76 -8.62
N GLY A 843 -8.48 -13.28 -7.39
CA GLY A 843 -8.25 -11.89 -7.06
C GLY A 843 -7.26 -11.68 -5.91
N GLY A 844 -7.12 -10.43 -5.49
CA GLY A 844 -6.30 -10.06 -4.34
C GLY A 844 -4.81 -10.35 -4.55
N GLU A 845 -4.17 -10.91 -3.55
CA GLU A 845 -2.74 -11.21 -3.53
C GLU A 845 -2.28 -12.00 -4.77
N ILE A 846 -3.11 -12.92 -5.27
CA ILE A 846 -2.75 -13.76 -6.43
C ILE A 846 -2.78 -12.93 -7.71
N GLU A 847 -3.77 -12.06 -7.90
CA GLU A 847 -3.85 -11.14 -9.04
C GLU A 847 -2.66 -10.17 -9.03
N ASP A 848 -2.37 -9.53 -7.89
CA ASP A 848 -1.27 -8.56 -7.78
C ASP A 848 0.11 -9.22 -7.95
N SER A 849 0.27 -10.43 -7.41
CA SER A 849 1.47 -11.23 -7.60
C SER A 849 1.67 -11.63 -9.07
N ALA A 850 0.59 -12.03 -9.75
CA ALA A 850 0.65 -12.36 -11.18
C ALA A 850 1.03 -11.14 -12.02
N ASP A 851 0.45 -9.98 -11.75
CA ASP A 851 0.77 -8.71 -12.42
C ASP A 851 2.24 -8.29 -12.19
N ALA A 852 2.73 -8.38 -10.94
CA ALA A 852 4.10 -8.07 -10.60
C ALA A 852 5.09 -9.03 -11.28
N ASN A 853 4.79 -10.34 -11.29
CA ASN A 853 5.61 -11.36 -11.95
C ASN A 853 5.57 -11.20 -13.48
N GLN A 854 4.44 -10.86 -14.06
CA GLN A 854 4.32 -10.59 -15.50
C GLN A 854 5.16 -9.38 -15.90
N ALA A 855 5.12 -8.29 -15.13
CA ALA A 855 5.96 -7.12 -15.37
C ALA A 855 7.45 -7.46 -15.26
N LEU A 856 7.84 -8.29 -14.28
CA LEU A 856 9.20 -8.77 -14.14
C LEU A 856 9.63 -9.59 -15.38
N LEU A 857 8.79 -10.57 -15.79
CA LEU A 857 9.08 -11.46 -16.93
C LEU A 857 9.14 -10.69 -18.26
N GLN A 858 8.40 -9.59 -18.40
CA GLN A 858 8.44 -8.74 -19.59
C GLN A 858 9.84 -8.11 -19.81
N TYR A 859 10.49 -7.65 -18.74
CA TYR A 859 11.77 -6.95 -18.82
C TYR A 859 12.98 -7.85 -18.55
N LEU A 860 12.79 -9.02 -17.96
CA LEU A 860 13.85 -9.98 -17.66
C LEU A 860 14.63 -10.42 -18.92
N PRO A 861 14.02 -10.70 -20.09
CA PRO A 861 14.75 -11.04 -21.32
C PRO A 861 15.67 -9.92 -21.78
N HIS A 862 15.26 -8.66 -21.67
CA HIS A 862 16.07 -7.49 -22.02
C HIS A 862 17.31 -7.38 -21.12
N ALA A 863 17.13 -7.59 -19.82
CA ALA A 863 18.22 -7.64 -18.84
C ALA A 863 19.20 -8.77 -19.17
N LEU A 864 18.69 -9.98 -19.45
CA LEU A 864 19.51 -11.13 -19.82
C LEU A 864 20.29 -10.89 -21.11
N ILE A 865 19.68 -10.35 -22.15
CA ILE A 865 20.37 -10.00 -23.42
C ILE A 865 21.48 -8.99 -23.14
N ALA A 866 21.22 -7.93 -22.38
CA ALA A 866 22.22 -6.94 -22.02
C ALA A 866 23.38 -7.55 -21.22
N MET A 867 23.09 -8.46 -20.27
CA MET A 867 24.11 -9.21 -19.53
C MET A 867 24.95 -10.12 -20.45
N LEU A 868 24.29 -10.85 -21.37
CA LEU A 868 24.98 -11.71 -22.32
C LEU A 868 25.89 -10.91 -23.24
N LEU A 869 25.41 -9.78 -23.76
CA LEU A 869 26.23 -8.87 -24.58
C LEU A 869 27.44 -8.33 -23.82
N LEU A 870 27.26 -7.96 -22.56
CA LEU A 870 28.35 -7.49 -21.70
C LEU A 870 29.40 -8.57 -21.49
N PHE A 871 29.01 -9.84 -21.29
CA PHE A 871 29.94 -10.95 -21.14
C PHE A 871 30.65 -11.30 -22.43
N VAL A 872 29.96 -11.29 -23.58
CA VAL A 872 30.60 -11.50 -24.89
C VAL A 872 31.65 -10.39 -25.14
N TRP A 873 31.33 -9.15 -24.81
CA TRP A 873 32.26 -8.03 -24.92
C TRP A 873 33.49 -8.21 -24.01
N GLN A 874 33.31 -8.71 -22.78
CA GLN A 874 34.42 -8.91 -21.84
C GLN A 874 35.30 -10.10 -22.20
N PHE A 875 34.68 -11.26 -22.47
CA PHE A 875 35.46 -12.50 -22.63
C PHE A 875 35.83 -12.84 -24.07
N ASN A 876 35.18 -12.22 -25.05
CA ASN A 876 35.26 -12.54 -26.46
C ASN A 876 35.20 -14.07 -26.75
N SER A 877 34.37 -14.82 -25.98
CA SER A 877 34.29 -16.28 -26.03
C SER A 877 32.92 -16.79 -25.57
N PHE A 878 32.22 -17.48 -26.47
CA PHE A 878 30.93 -18.12 -26.15
C PHE A 878 31.05 -19.28 -25.14
N ARG A 879 32.19 -19.99 -25.11
CA ARG A 879 32.42 -21.07 -24.15
C ARG A 879 32.50 -20.55 -22.72
N LYS A 880 33.17 -19.43 -22.49
CA LYS A 880 33.27 -18.78 -21.17
C LYS A 880 31.92 -18.23 -20.74
N LEU A 881 31.20 -17.59 -21.66
CA LEU A 881 29.82 -17.16 -21.44
C LEU A 881 28.96 -18.32 -20.95
N LEU A 882 29.04 -19.47 -21.62
CA LEU A 882 28.25 -20.66 -21.23
C LEU A 882 28.58 -21.12 -19.79
N ILE A 883 29.86 -21.10 -19.38
CA ILE A 883 30.28 -21.46 -18.01
C ILE A 883 29.61 -20.55 -16.98
N VAL A 884 29.62 -19.24 -17.22
CA VAL A 884 29.03 -18.24 -16.31
C VAL A 884 27.53 -18.44 -16.21
N VAL A 885 26.84 -18.57 -17.34
CA VAL A 885 25.37 -18.73 -17.37
C VAL A 885 24.96 -20.06 -16.73
N CYS A 886 25.69 -21.15 -16.98
CA CYS A 886 25.40 -22.44 -16.35
C CYS A 886 25.57 -22.44 -14.81
N ALA A 887 26.35 -21.53 -14.25
CA ALA A 887 26.52 -21.45 -12.79
C ALA A 887 25.33 -20.82 -12.06
N ILE A 888 24.55 -19.99 -12.74
CA ILE A 888 23.43 -19.24 -12.11
C ILE A 888 22.36 -20.15 -11.48
N PRO A 889 21.81 -21.18 -12.14
CA PRO A 889 20.73 -21.99 -11.56
C PRO A 889 21.10 -22.70 -10.25
N PHE A 890 22.36 -23.02 -10.04
CA PHE A 890 22.83 -23.75 -8.87
C PHE A 890 22.75 -22.97 -7.55
N VAL A 891 22.48 -21.65 -7.63
CA VAL A 891 22.15 -20.81 -6.48
C VAL A 891 20.90 -21.33 -5.76
N LEU A 892 19.94 -21.87 -6.50
CA LEU A 892 18.68 -22.39 -5.97
C LEU A 892 18.89 -23.47 -4.90
N ILE A 893 19.98 -24.21 -4.96
CA ILE A 893 20.34 -25.22 -3.92
C ILE A 893 20.46 -24.53 -2.55
N GLY A 894 21.16 -23.41 -2.49
CA GLY A 894 21.35 -22.69 -1.23
C GLY A 894 20.10 -21.99 -0.74
N VAL A 895 19.34 -21.39 -1.65
CA VAL A 895 18.07 -20.70 -1.34
C VAL A 895 17.04 -21.70 -0.80
N SER A 896 16.86 -22.83 -1.49
CA SER A 896 15.90 -23.87 -1.08
C SER A 896 16.22 -24.40 0.31
N VAL A 897 17.49 -24.76 0.59
CA VAL A 897 17.91 -25.26 1.91
C VAL A 897 17.68 -24.21 3.01
N ALA A 898 17.99 -22.94 2.76
CA ALA A 898 17.82 -21.88 3.76
C ALA A 898 16.37 -21.65 4.10
N LEU A 899 15.47 -21.62 3.11
CA LEU A 899 14.03 -21.44 3.32
C LEU A 899 13.42 -22.65 4.07
N LEU A 900 13.83 -23.87 3.71
CA LEU A 900 13.37 -25.08 4.40
C LEU A 900 13.83 -25.12 5.87
N VAL A 901 15.10 -24.79 6.15
CA VAL A 901 15.64 -24.80 7.51
C VAL A 901 14.99 -23.73 8.39
N THR A 902 14.68 -22.57 7.82
CA THR A 902 14.06 -21.47 8.56
C THR A 902 12.54 -21.56 8.60
N GLY A 903 11.90 -22.38 7.74
CA GLY A 903 10.45 -22.44 7.59
C GLY A 903 9.83 -21.16 7.05
N TYR A 904 10.63 -20.27 6.42
CA TYR A 904 10.15 -19.00 5.90
C TYR A 904 9.57 -19.17 4.48
N PRO A 905 8.41 -18.55 4.15
CA PRO A 905 7.82 -18.70 2.82
C PRO A 905 8.69 -18.06 1.73
N PHE A 906 8.58 -18.59 0.52
CA PHE A 906 9.17 -17.98 -0.67
C PHE A 906 8.26 -16.85 -1.14
N GLY A 907 8.75 -15.63 -1.11
CA GLY A 907 7.93 -14.45 -1.46
C GLY A 907 8.59 -13.60 -2.53
N PHE A 908 7.91 -12.50 -2.86
CA PHE A 908 8.40 -11.55 -3.84
C PHE A 908 9.78 -10.98 -3.47
N MET A 909 10.02 -10.70 -2.17
CA MET A 909 11.32 -10.23 -1.69
C MET A 909 12.38 -11.33 -1.71
N ALA A 910 12.00 -12.61 -1.58
CA ALA A 910 12.92 -13.73 -1.75
C ALA A 910 13.35 -13.88 -3.23
N THR A 911 12.43 -13.68 -4.18
CA THR A 911 12.72 -13.60 -5.62
C THR A 911 13.71 -12.48 -5.92
N PHE A 912 13.55 -11.32 -5.25
CA PHE A 912 14.48 -10.22 -5.33
C PHE A 912 15.90 -10.61 -4.84
N GLY A 913 15.97 -11.32 -3.70
CA GLY A 913 17.21 -11.90 -3.19
C GLY A 913 17.86 -12.87 -4.18
N LEU A 914 17.06 -13.70 -4.86
CA LEU A 914 17.53 -14.64 -5.88
C LEU A 914 18.16 -13.93 -7.11
N LEU A 915 17.53 -12.86 -7.60
CA LEU A 915 18.07 -12.07 -8.71
C LEU A 915 19.39 -11.38 -8.32
N SER A 916 19.47 -10.86 -7.08
CA SER A 916 20.71 -10.32 -6.52
C SER A 916 21.83 -11.37 -6.51
N LEU A 917 21.51 -12.57 -6.04
CA LEU A 917 22.45 -13.69 -6.00
C LEU A 917 22.98 -14.08 -7.37
N ALA A 918 22.14 -14.07 -8.40
CA ALA A 918 22.55 -14.35 -9.78
C ALA A 918 23.70 -13.40 -10.20
N GLY A 919 23.52 -12.09 -9.93
CA GLY A 919 24.58 -11.10 -10.19
C GLY A 919 25.87 -11.33 -9.40
N ILE A 920 25.76 -11.69 -8.11
CA ILE A 920 26.91 -11.91 -7.23
C ILE A 920 27.71 -13.15 -7.62
N ILE A 921 27.05 -14.23 -8.01
CA ILE A 921 27.74 -15.47 -8.45
C ILE A 921 28.44 -15.27 -9.77
N VAL A 922 27.83 -14.53 -10.66
CA VAL A 922 28.46 -14.14 -11.91
C VAL A 922 29.76 -13.36 -11.66
N ASN A 923 29.77 -12.43 -10.71
CA ASN A 923 31.02 -11.72 -10.33
C ASN A 923 32.12 -12.69 -9.93
N ASN A 924 31.83 -13.68 -9.11
CA ASN A 924 32.82 -14.69 -8.72
C ASN A 924 33.30 -15.53 -9.90
N ALA A 925 32.39 -15.91 -10.79
CA ALA A 925 32.72 -16.68 -11.99
C ALA A 925 33.67 -15.92 -12.93
N VAL A 926 33.40 -14.63 -13.14
CA VAL A 926 34.20 -13.71 -13.94
C VAL A 926 35.63 -13.63 -13.39
N LEU A 927 35.76 -13.33 -12.10
CA LEU A 927 37.06 -13.18 -11.45
C LEU A 927 37.89 -14.48 -11.43
N LEU A 928 37.22 -15.64 -11.31
CA LEU A 928 37.87 -16.94 -11.36
C LEU A 928 38.35 -17.27 -12.79
N LEU A 929 37.51 -17.00 -13.80
CA LEU A 929 37.86 -17.22 -15.21
C LEU A 929 39.05 -16.36 -15.64
N GLU A 930 39.07 -15.07 -15.22
CA GLU A 930 40.24 -14.20 -15.50
C GLU A 930 41.52 -14.70 -14.84
N ARG A 931 41.40 -15.23 -13.61
CA ARG A 931 42.59 -15.80 -12.96
C ARG A 931 43.08 -17.06 -13.67
N ILE A 932 42.18 -17.92 -14.15
CA ILE A 932 42.58 -19.09 -14.98
C ILE A 932 43.31 -18.63 -16.25
N GLU A 933 42.84 -17.55 -16.88
CA GLU A 933 43.54 -17.04 -18.10
C GLU A 933 44.91 -16.46 -17.80
N ALA A 934 45.04 -15.76 -16.69
CA ALA A 934 46.35 -15.26 -16.26
C ALA A 934 47.35 -16.41 -16.04
N GLU A 935 46.90 -17.49 -15.36
CA GLU A 935 47.77 -18.69 -15.18
C GLU A 935 48.10 -19.41 -16.50
N LEU A 936 47.17 -19.43 -17.46
CA LEU A 936 47.40 -19.95 -18.80
C LEU A 936 48.37 -19.09 -19.61
N HIS A 937 48.28 -17.77 -19.46
CA HIS A 937 49.20 -16.84 -20.09
C HIS A 937 50.64 -16.95 -19.55
N ASP A 938 50.76 -17.35 -18.28
CA ASP A 938 52.03 -17.66 -17.62
C ASP A 938 52.60 -19.03 -18.07
N GLY A 939 51.94 -19.73 -19.03
CA GLY A 939 52.43 -20.95 -19.68
C GLY A 939 52.05 -22.27 -18.97
N LEU A 940 51.20 -22.24 -17.96
CA LEU A 940 50.77 -23.46 -17.25
C LEU A 940 49.77 -24.28 -18.08
N PRO A 941 49.83 -25.63 -18.02
CA PRO A 941 48.83 -26.49 -18.66
C PRO A 941 47.43 -26.25 -18.04
N VAL A 942 46.36 -26.42 -18.86
CA VAL A 942 44.97 -26.08 -18.48
C VAL A 942 44.59 -26.67 -17.14
N TYR A 943 44.91 -27.91 -16.83
CA TYR A 943 44.54 -28.57 -15.59
C TYR A 943 45.21 -27.90 -14.38
N GLU A 944 46.52 -27.64 -14.45
CA GLU A 944 47.27 -26.98 -13.38
C GLU A 944 46.87 -25.51 -13.21
N ALA A 945 46.66 -24.79 -14.31
CA ALA A 945 46.17 -23.43 -14.32
C ALA A 945 44.82 -23.30 -13.58
N VAL A 946 43.87 -24.21 -13.85
CA VAL A 946 42.57 -24.24 -13.20
C VAL A 946 42.68 -24.53 -11.70
N VAL A 947 43.51 -25.54 -11.31
CA VAL A 947 43.71 -25.89 -9.88
C VAL A 947 44.38 -24.72 -9.15
N ASN A 948 45.43 -24.14 -9.72
CA ASN A 948 46.17 -23.05 -9.09
C ASN A 948 45.31 -21.79 -8.98
N ALA A 949 44.55 -21.44 -10.01
CA ALA A 949 43.61 -20.31 -9.97
C ALA A 949 42.56 -20.52 -8.90
N ALA A 950 41.95 -21.71 -8.78
CA ALA A 950 40.96 -22.04 -7.75
C ALA A 950 41.52 -21.91 -6.34
N VAL A 951 42.76 -22.42 -6.10
CA VAL A 951 43.47 -22.34 -4.80
C VAL A 951 43.78 -20.86 -4.45
N LYS A 952 44.27 -20.08 -5.41
CA LYS A 952 44.64 -18.67 -5.18
C LYS A 952 43.41 -17.79 -4.93
N ARG A 953 42.24 -18.12 -5.52
CA ARG A 953 40.99 -17.38 -5.35
C ARG A 953 40.15 -17.85 -4.19
N LEU A 954 40.46 -18.94 -3.51
CA LEU A 954 39.68 -19.49 -2.39
C LEU A 954 39.51 -18.48 -1.27
N ARG A 955 40.62 -17.87 -0.79
CA ARG A 955 40.60 -16.91 0.34
C ARG A 955 39.76 -15.67 0.01
N PRO A 956 40.00 -14.93 -1.11
CA PRO A 956 39.16 -13.78 -1.48
C PRO A 956 37.67 -14.12 -1.56
N ILE A 957 37.30 -15.20 -2.24
CA ILE A 957 35.89 -15.57 -2.43
C ILE A 957 35.24 -15.92 -1.09
N VAL A 958 35.88 -16.72 -0.24
CA VAL A 958 35.31 -17.07 1.08
C VAL A 958 35.16 -15.83 1.98
N MET A 959 36.16 -14.96 1.96
CA MET A 959 36.17 -13.74 2.76
C MET A 959 35.03 -12.80 2.36
N THR A 960 34.88 -12.51 1.05
CA THR A 960 33.83 -11.62 0.56
C THR A 960 32.42 -12.18 0.87
N LYS A 961 32.25 -13.51 0.73
CA LYS A 961 30.96 -14.14 1.01
C LYS A 961 30.63 -14.17 2.50
N LEU A 962 31.61 -14.44 3.35
CA LEU A 962 31.42 -14.40 4.79
C LEU A 962 31.08 -12.97 5.26
N THR A 963 31.73 -11.95 4.68
CA THR A 963 31.41 -10.53 4.94
C THR A 963 29.97 -10.22 4.53
N CYS A 964 29.51 -10.66 3.35
CA CYS A 964 28.13 -10.46 2.90
C CYS A 964 27.14 -11.17 3.82
N ILE A 965 27.37 -12.45 4.16
CA ILE A 965 26.48 -13.24 5.02
C ILE A 965 26.35 -12.60 6.40
N LEU A 966 27.50 -12.29 7.04
CA LEU A 966 27.49 -11.66 8.37
C LEU A 966 26.89 -10.25 8.36
N GLY A 967 27.10 -9.50 7.27
CA GLY A 967 26.49 -8.18 7.07
C GLY A 967 24.97 -8.21 6.87
N LEU A 968 24.40 -9.33 6.41
CA LEU A 968 22.95 -9.50 6.25
C LEU A 968 22.24 -9.98 7.53
N ILE A 969 22.97 -10.44 8.55
CA ILE A 969 22.37 -10.90 9.82
C ILE A 969 21.54 -9.81 10.50
N PRO A 970 22.03 -8.56 10.68
CA PRO A 970 21.21 -7.52 11.28
C PRO A 970 19.94 -7.22 10.47
N LEU A 971 20.01 -7.26 9.13
CA LEU A 971 18.86 -7.08 8.27
C LEU A 971 17.82 -8.19 8.47
N MET A 972 18.27 -9.44 8.59
CA MET A 972 17.38 -10.59 8.85
C MET A 972 16.70 -10.51 10.21
N LEU A 973 17.40 -10.07 11.25
CA LEU A 973 16.91 -10.10 12.63
C LEU A 973 16.09 -8.87 13.00
N PHE A 974 16.47 -7.68 12.54
CA PHE A 974 15.97 -6.41 13.09
C PHE A 974 15.28 -5.49 12.09
N ALA A 975 15.38 -5.73 10.77
CA ALA A 975 14.81 -4.82 9.78
C ALA A 975 13.30 -5.03 9.49
N GLY A 976 12.68 -6.04 10.08
CA GLY A 976 11.27 -6.35 9.93
C GLY A 976 10.97 -7.46 8.90
N PRO A 977 9.70 -7.92 8.84
CA PRO A 977 9.31 -9.10 8.07
C PRO A 977 9.53 -8.96 6.55
N LEU A 978 9.42 -7.74 6.00
CA LEU A 978 9.61 -7.48 4.57
C LEU A 978 10.99 -7.94 4.07
N TRP A 979 12.04 -7.65 4.83
CA TRP A 979 13.42 -7.89 4.44
C TRP A 979 13.94 -9.28 4.80
N LYS A 980 13.25 -9.95 5.73
CA LYS A 980 13.68 -11.23 6.29
C LYS A 980 13.79 -12.34 5.22
N GLY A 981 12.78 -12.48 4.36
CA GLY A 981 12.78 -13.47 3.27
C GLY A 981 13.91 -13.25 2.27
N MET A 982 14.20 -11.99 1.91
CA MET A 982 15.31 -11.62 1.04
C MET A 982 16.67 -11.98 1.68
N ALA A 983 16.85 -11.58 2.95
CA ALA A 983 18.11 -11.84 3.66
C ALA A 983 18.38 -13.34 3.81
N ILE A 984 17.40 -14.15 4.18
CA ILE A 984 17.50 -15.61 4.29
C ILE A 984 17.88 -16.23 2.95
N SER A 985 17.18 -15.87 1.87
CA SER A 985 17.48 -16.37 0.52
C SER A 985 18.91 -16.02 0.09
N MET A 986 19.34 -14.78 0.34
CA MET A 986 20.69 -14.34 0.00
C MET A 986 21.77 -15.04 0.83
N MET A 987 21.57 -15.15 2.12
CA MET A 987 22.54 -15.81 3.01
C MET A 987 22.72 -17.29 2.64
N GLY A 988 21.61 -18.01 2.40
CA GLY A 988 21.65 -19.41 1.99
C GLY A 988 22.27 -19.61 0.61
N GLY A 989 21.86 -18.78 -0.35
CA GLY A 989 22.41 -18.81 -1.70
C GLY A 989 23.91 -18.46 -1.75
N LEU A 990 24.38 -17.51 -0.93
CA LEU A 990 25.81 -17.18 -0.81
C LEU A 990 26.59 -18.31 -0.16
N ALA A 991 26.09 -18.90 0.91
CA ALA A 991 26.78 -19.97 1.63
C ALA A 991 27.01 -21.22 0.75
N LEU A 992 25.94 -21.80 0.23
CA LEU A 992 26.02 -23.02 -0.57
C LEU A 992 26.40 -22.75 -2.03
N GLY A 993 25.92 -21.67 -2.62
CA GLY A 993 26.24 -21.30 -3.99
C GLY A 993 27.74 -21.01 -4.20
N THR A 994 28.42 -20.52 -3.17
CA THR A 994 29.89 -20.33 -3.21
C THR A 994 30.64 -21.66 -3.28
N LEU A 995 30.22 -22.64 -2.47
CA LEU A 995 30.80 -23.99 -2.50
C LEU A 995 30.57 -24.64 -3.86
N VAL A 996 29.38 -24.47 -4.42
CA VAL A 996 29.03 -24.99 -5.75
C VAL A 996 29.88 -24.32 -6.82
N THR A 997 30.00 -23.00 -6.82
CA THR A 997 30.79 -22.27 -7.87
C THR A 997 32.26 -22.57 -7.82
N LEU A 998 32.86 -22.74 -6.64
CA LEU A 998 34.26 -23.11 -6.47
C LEU A 998 34.59 -24.51 -7.03
N GLY A 999 33.61 -25.42 -7.09
CA GLY A 999 33.70 -26.74 -7.71
C GLY A 999 33.30 -26.75 -9.19
N LEU A 1000 32.11 -26.13 -9.48
CA LEU A 1000 31.47 -26.24 -10.79
C LEU A 1000 32.21 -25.51 -11.90
N ILE A 1001 32.68 -24.27 -11.65
CA ILE A 1001 33.38 -23.48 -12.68
C ILE A 1001 34.66 -24.17 -13.15
N PRO A 1002 35.59 -24.67 -12.25
CA PRO A 1002 36.71 -25.47 -12.63
C PRO A 1002 36.34 -26.71 -13.47
N VAL A 1003 35.29 -27.41 -13.06
CA VAL A 1003 34.83 -28.62 -13.80
C VAL A 1003 34.34 -28.28 -15.20
N LEU A 1004 33.52 -27.25 -15.34
CA LEU A 1004 33.02 -26.81 -16.65
C LEU A 1004 34.14 -26.29 -17.53
N TYR A 1005 35.10 -25.55 -16.96
CA TYR A 1005 36.27 -25.07 -17.72
C TYR A 1005 37.11 -26.21 -18.28
N VAL A 1006 37.50 -27.20 -17.45
CA VAL A 1006 38.25 -28.38 -17.88
C VAL A 1006 37.44 -29.17 -18.90
N LEU A 1007 36.11 -29.27 -18.77
CA LEU A 1007 35.29 -30.03 -19.71
C LEU A 1007 35.20 -29.37 -21.09
N LEU A 1008 35.13 -28.03 -21.17
CA LEU A 1008 34.94 -27.29 -22.42
C LEU A 1008 36.24 -26.91 -23.13
N PHE A 1009 37.40 -26.84 -22.40
CA PHE A 1009 38.69 -26.39 -22.92
C PHE A 1009 39.76 -27.49 -22.99
N THR A 1010 39.57 -28.67 -22.34
CA THR A 1010 40.50 -29.76 -22.44
C THR A 1010 40.12 -30.66 -23.61
N GLN A 1011 40.87 -30.62 -24.73
CA GLN A 1011 40.81 -31.65 -25.78
C GLN A 1011 41.38 -32.97 -25.24
N ARG A 1012 40.61 -34.07 -25.30
CA ARG A 1012 40.86 -35.44 -24.91
C ARG A 1012 42.34 -35.84 -24.74
N LYS A 1013 42.90 -35.79 -23.51
CA LYS A 1013 43.87 -36.70 -22.89
C LYS A 1013 44.18 -36.20 -21.47
N ILE A 1014 43.78 -36.96 -20.46
CA ILE A 1014 44.12 -36.72 -19.05
C ILE A 1014 45.45 -37.42 -18.79
N PRO A 1015 46.54 -36.70 -18.40
CA PRO A 1015 47.71 -37.39 -17.85
C PRO A 1015 47.39 -37.87 -16.44
N HIS A 1016 47.62 -39.15 -16.18
CA HIS A 1016 47.64 -39.68 -14.81
C HIS A 1016 48.81 -39.06 -14.05
N ILE A 1017 48.51 -38.04 -13.21
CA ILE A 1017 49.51 -37.52 -12.25
C ILE A 1017 49.44 -38.43 -11.03
N THR A 1018 50.47 -39.29 -10.87
CA THR A 1018 50.76 -39.98 -9.62
C THR A 1018 51.13 -38.94 -8.57
N VAL A 1019 50.27 -38.80 -7.56
CA VAL A 1019 50.58 -38.05 -6.34
C VAL A 1019 51.65 -38.83 -5.59
N ASN A 1020 52.87 -38.42 -5.67
CA ASN A 1020 53.90 -38.89 -4.73
C ASN A 1020 53.56 -38.28 -3.36
N THR A 1021 53.03 -39.06 -2.46
CA THR A 1021 52.99 -38.76 -1.05
C THR A 1021 54.39 -38.99 -0.45
N PRO A 1022 55.00 -38.02 0.28
CA PRO A 1022 56.18 -38.25 1.10
C PRO A 1022 55.87 -39.08 2.35
#